data_fa79a31e7f9dde466942d26f9cd9295a
#
_entry.id   fa79a31e7f9dde466942d26f9cd9295a
#
_cell.length_a   1.000
_cell.length_b   1.000
_cell.length_c   1.000
_cell.angle_alpha   90.00
_cell.angle_beta   90.00
_cell.angle_gamma   90.00
#
_symmetry.space_group_name_H-M   'P 1'
#
loop_
_entity.id
_entity.type
_entity.pdbx_description
1 polymer ?
#
loop_
_entity_poly.entity_id
_entity_poly.type
_entity_poly.pdbx_seq_one_letter_code
_entity_poly.pdbx_strand_id
1 'polypeptide(L)'
;MLLRTTAFEVEFSGAIHNLSIIRNLTTGDNYVKKVPRVPLVSLSALTTGSDSLLELLPDTARISGDEAQQTVDYQTFGGYAIQVTVHLKACGDSLFISADIANHQEGLDIVEILCPHISGIYLGDSYQDDTIIYPHHAGEKTLDPVRMYGVEGKRFWRASSEPFGDIYRREINYCGLASMSWMYYYDDANALYIGSHDPRFPVTGVIAETGTEKDPYMGFCFRKHHRIRPGDSYGTGEYRIVVSDKDWHYGSRIYRDYIAGYLDFNHTPQFLRQECALNQCYNFKRRGQIEHRFQDIPAMFEEGLQWGVRHMFIASWNRTGFDSFYPEYYPDMELGSAMEFRRGLEYVRSRGGFTTLYINARIFDVESNFHATLGERMALRDYKGQMCRETYGPQHFTVNCPGDRLWQDYLVDTAEFAVKAYGADGIYLDQLASAEPLACYSGEHSHADIGDFNNGNLYILKELLRRLREHNPNAYLMTENCGDIYGSYTWSNLTWNGADYDEFYQVFSYTFPEFTQVNMVNPRSWEPDPDKRNALFRSDIQRAVLLGNIFWMGLTSRFKTDAVELRPYARQALEFRRHIQEYLSIARFVDDAYITDITEGCAATCWELQDGRYLVLCGNPENAVVASLGLQLPLRCSGYTRYDLAWHTQAFSEPAENFRLDFGGERLVGLLFQPV
;
A
#
# COMPACT_ATOMS: atom_id res chain seq x y z
N MET A 1 11.75 30.21 -20.77
CA MET A 1 10.72 31.09 -20.14
C MET A 1 10.34 30.41 -18.82
N LEU A 2 10.43 31.15 -17.71
CA LEU A 2 10.11 30.63 -16.38
C LEU A 2 8.60 30.61 -16.13
N LEU A 3 8.08 29.48 -15.67
CA LEU A 3 6.78 29.37 -15.02
C LEU A 3 6.96 29.62 -13.52
N ARG A 4 6.04 30.35 -12.89
CA ARG A 4 6.17 30.73 -11.50
C ARG A 4 4.91 30.40 -10.68
N THR A 5 5.10 29.62 -9.62
CA THR A 5 4.12 29.40 -8.56
C THR A 5 4.37 30.37 -7.40
N THR A 6 3.61 30.28 -6.32
CA THR A 6 3.87 31.08 -5.09
C THR A 6 5.09 30.56 -4.31
N ALA A 7 5.53 29.31 -4.53
CA ALA A 7 6.57 28.64 -3.75
C ALA A 7 7.85 28.35 -4.55
N PHE A 8 7.75 28.19 -5.87
CA PHE A 8 8.87 27.81 -6.71
C PHE A 8 8.71 28.28 -8.16
N GLU A 9 9.79 28.22 -8.91
CA GLU A 9 9.79 28.50 -10.35
C GLU A 9 10.40 27.32 -11.10
N VAL A 10 9.92 27.09 -12.34
CA VAL A 10 10.42 26.05 -13.22
C VAL A 10 10.74 26.60 -14.61
N GLU A 11 11.72 26.00 -15.26
CA GLU A 11 12.04 26.27 -16.67
C GLU A 11 12.06 24.97 -17.46
N PHE A 12 11.25 24.93 -18.52
CA PHE A 12 11.34 23.87 -19.52
C PHE A 12 12.37 24.26 -20.60
N SER A 13 13.30 23.37 -20.88
CA SER A 13 14.33 23.53 -21.94
C SER A 13 14.03 22.65 -23.13
N GLY A 14 13.78 23.27 -24.28
CA GLY A 14 13.57 22.53 -25.53
C GLY A 14 14.82 21.83 -26.06
N ALA A 15 16.02 22.18 -25.55
CA ALA A 15 17.26 21.51 -25.94
C ALA A 15 17.46 20.13 -25.32
N ILE A 16 16.86 19.92 -24.12
CA ILE A 16 16.92 18.64 -23.40
C ILE A 16 15.52 18.00 -23.26
N HIS A 17 14.48 18.67 -23.79
CA HIS A 17 13.08 18.25 -23.70
C HIS A 17 12.58 17.95 -22.28
N ASN A 18 13.14 18.65 -21.26
CA ASN A 18 12.84 18.44 -19.85
C ASN A 18 12.95 19.74 -19.05
N LEU A 19 12.58 19.66 -17.77
CA LEU A 19 12.76 20.76 -16.83
C LEU A 19 14.26 20.95 -16.56
N SER A 20 14.78 22.15 -16.79
CA SER A 20 16.17 22.52 -16.50
C SER A 20 16.34 23.26 -15.19
N ILE A 21 15.24 23.79 -14.64
CA ILE A 21 15.19 24.48 -13.36
C ILE A 21 13.92 24.02 -12.61
N ILE A 22 14.09 23.69 -11.35
CA ILE A 22 13.05 23.60 -10.32
C ILE A 22 13.65 24.30 -9.11
N ARG A 23 13.34 25.58 -8.93
CA ARG A 23 13.96 26.40 -7.89
C ARG A 23 12.97 26.76 -6.79
N ASN A 24 13.29 26.35 -5.56
CA ASN A 24 12.60 26.77 -4.35
C ASN A 24 12.83 28.27 -4.13
N LEU A 25 11.77 29.06 -4.04
CA LEU A 25 11.86 30.51 -3.84
C LEU A 25 12.19 30.91 -2.39
N THR A 26 12.00 30.01 -1.43
CA THR A 26 12.32 30.24 -0.03
C THR A 26 13.81 30.04 0.24
N THR A 27 14.37 28.92 -0.20
CA THR A 27 15.78 28.58 0.03
C THR A 27 16.69 29.08 -1.08
N GLY A 28 16.16 29.35 -2.26
CA GLY A 28 16.92 29.68 -3.48
C GLY A 28 17.54 28.46 -4.16
N ASP A 29 17.37 27.25 -3.58
CA ASP A 29 17.96 26.03 -4.12
C ASP A 29 17.32 25.61 -5.43
N ASN A 30 18.15 25.23 -6.43
CA ASN A 30 17.69 24.60 -7.66
C ASN A 30 17.88 23.08 -7.54
N TYR A 31 16.79 22.35 -7.52
CA TYR A 31 16.77 20.89 -7.34
C TYR A 31 17.36 20.13 -8.54
N VAL A 32 17.31 20.71 -9.76
CA VAL A 32 17.95 20.12 -10.95
C VAL A 32 19.46 20.40 -10.88
N LYS A 33 20.21 19.47 -10.30
CA LYS A 33 21.66 19.56 -10.12
C LYS A 33 22.45 18.95 -11.28
N LYS A 34 21.82 18.01 -11.98
CA LYS A 34 22.40 17.34 -13.17
C LYS A 34 21.53 17.60 -14.39
N VAL A 35 22.13 17.69 -15.55
CA VAL A 35 21.36 17.81 -16.79
C VAL A 35 20.55 16.53 -17.01
N PRO A 36 19.21 16.62 -17.09
CA PRO A 36 18.37 15.46 -17.39
C PRO A 36 18.81 14.76 -18.69
N ARG A 37 18.95 13.43 -18.63
CA ARG A 37 19.33 12.59 -19.77
C ARG A 37 18.13 11.99 -20.51
N VAL A 38 16.94 12.20 -19.98
CA VAL A 38 15.66 11.70 -20.49
C VAL A 38 14.73 12.86 -20.76
N PRO A 39 13.81 12.77 -21.75
CA PRO A 39 12.79 13.80 -21.95
C PRO A 39 11.70 13.72 -20.88
N LEU A 40 10.97 14.82 -20.70
CA LEU A 40 9.82 14.92 -19.78
C LEU A 40 8.71 13.94 -20.15
N VAL A 41 8.57 13.64 -21.45
CA VAL A 41 7.62 12.66 -21.99
C VAL A 41 8.34 11.75 -22.97
N SER A 42 8.16 10.45 -22.81
CA SER A 42 8.51 9.42 -23.80
C SER A 42 7.38 8.41 -23.95
N LEU A 43 7.39 7.68 -25.06
CA LEU A 43 6.34 6.72 -25.40
C LEU A 43 6.95 5.36 -25.71
N SER A 44 6.18 4.29 -25.45
CA SER A 44 6.49 2.95 -25.98
C SER A 44 5.37 2.51 -26.90
N ALA A 45 5.75 1.92 -28.04
CA ALA A 45 4.80 1.51 -29.06
C ALA A 45 5.06 0.09 -29.57
N LEU A 46 4.01 -0.54 -30.09
CA LEU A 46 4.05 -1.82 -30.79
C LEU A 46 3.81 -1.58 -32.27
N THR A 47 4.70 -2.08 -33.12
CA THR A 47 4.45 -2.11 -34.57
C THR A 47 3.75 -3.39 -34.97
N THR A 48 2.91 -3.32 -35.99
CA THR A 48 2.19 -4.49 -36.50
C THR A 48 3.17 -5.61 -36.90
N GLY A 49 3.02 -6.78 -36.24
CA GLY A 49 3.86 -7.96 -36.49
C GLY A 49 5.20 -7.97 -35.75
N SER A 50 5.43 -7.06 -34.80
CA SER A 50 6.62 -7.06 -33.92
C SER A 50 6.28 -7.53 -32.53
N ASP A 51 7.18 -8.33 -31.93
CA ASP A 51 7.09 -8.80 -30.53
C ASP A 51 7.95 -7.95 -29.58
N SER A 52 8.41 -6.77 -30.03
CA SER A 52 9.24 -5.86 -29.24
C SER A 52 8.61 -4.48 -29.13
N LEU A 53 8.77 -3.89 -27.94
CA LEU A 53 8.41 -2.48 -27.71
C LEU A 53 9.45 -1.57 -28.36
N LEU A 54 8.97 -0.57 -29.06
CA LEU A 54 9.76 0.50 -29.66
C LEU A 54 9.67 1.72 -28.74
N GLU A 55 10.81 2.17 -28.22
CA GLU A 55 10.87 3.43 -27.49
C GLU A 55 10.85 4.61 -28.47
N LEU A 56 10.00 5.58 -28.20
CA LEU A 56 9.81 6.77 -29.00
C LEU A 56 10.14 8.01 -28.18
N LEU A 57 11.09 8.80 -28.65
CA LEU A 57 11.53 10.05 -28.03
C LEU A 57 11.01 11.26 -28.82
N PRO A 58 10.80 12.42 -28.17
CA PRO A 58 10.36 13.63 -28.85
C PRO A 58 11.42 14.14 -29.83
N ASP A 59 11.00 14.62 -31.02
CA ASP A 59 11.89 15.22 -31.98
C ASP A 59 12.09 16.71 -31.67
N THR A 60 11.25 17.60 -32.21
CA THR A 60 11.42 19.06 -32.05
C THR A 60 10.26 19.64 -31.23
N ALA A 61 10.59 20.36 -30.16
CA ALA A 61 9.65 21.06 -29.33
C ALA A 61 9.35 22.48 -29.85
N ARG A 62 8.07 22.85 -29.83
CA ARG A 62 7.63 24.23 -29.96
C ARG A 62 6.99 24.66 -28.62
N ILE A 63 7.57 25.69 -28.00
CA ILE A 63 7.12 26.19 -26.70
C ILE A 63 6.31 27.48 -26.90
N SER A 64 5.16 27.60 -26.26
CA SER A 64 4.30 28.78 -26.25
C SER A 64 3.69 28.98 -24.86
N GLY A 65 3.18 30.17 -24.57
CA GLY A 65 2.54 30.50 -23.30
C GLY A 65 3.19 31.65 -22.55
N ASP A 66 2.98 31.72 -21.24
CA ASP A 66 3.42 32.80 -20.34
C ASP A 66 4.00 32.24 -19.02
N GLU A 67 4.13 33.08 -17.99
CA GLU A 67 4.67 32.68 -16.67
C GLU A 67 3.69 31.83 -15.85
N ALA A 68 2.40 31.76 -16.20
CA ALA A 68 1.39 30.99 -15.51
C ALA A 68 1.05 29.68 -16.22
N GLN A 69 1.18 29.65 -17.55
CA GLN A 69 0.85 28.48 -18.35
C GLN A 69 1.74 28.38 -19.58
N GLN A 70 2.29 27.20 -19.79
CA GLN A 70 3.07 26.88 -21.00
C GLN A 70 2.52 25.63 -21.67
N THR A 71 2.68 25.59 -22.97
CA THR A 71 2.38 24.43 -23.82
C THR A 71 3.63 24.08 -24.62
N VAL A 72 3.97 22.79 -24.60
CA VAL A 72 5.08 22.23 -25.38
C VAL A 72 4.48 21.29 -26.41
N ASP A 73 4.55 21.68 -27.68
CA ASP A 73 4.00 20.93 -28.81
C ASP A 73 5.08 20.18 -29.56
N TYR A 74 4.89 18.89 -29.75
CA TYR A 74 5.66 18.00 -30.57
C TYR A 74 4.81 17.51 -31.73
N GLN A 75 5.29 17.61 -32.96
CA GLN A 75 4.57 17.13 -34.17
C GLN A 75 4.93 15.70 -34.52
N THR A 76 6.09 15.24 -34.07
CA THR A 76 6.60 13.89 -34.32
C THR A 76 7.35 13.35 -33.11
N PHE A 77 7.34 12.02 -32.96
CA PHE A 77 8.09 11.26 -31.97
C PHE A 77 8.88 10.15 -32.67
N GLY A 78 10.21 10.19 -32.59
CA GLY A 78 11.08 9.25 -33.26
C GLY A 78 10.88 9.23 -34.80
N GLY A 79 10.49 10.34 -35.40
CA GLY A 79 10.18 10.47 -36.81
C GLY A 79 8.79 9.98 -37.23
N TYR A 80 7.97 9.44 -36.28
CA TYR A 80 6.61 8.99 -36.53
C TYR A 80 5.59 10.13 -36.42
N ALA A 81 4.46 10.03 -37.15
CA ALA A 81 3.38 11.01 -37.11
C ALA A 81 2.54 10.88 -35.81
N ILE A 82 3.16 11.23 -34.68
CA ILE A 82 2.55 11.23 -33.36
C ILE A 82 2.64 12.64 -32.82
N GLN A 83 1.49 13.26 -32.53
CA GLN A 83 1.44 14.57 -31.91
C GLN A 83 1.32 14.42 -30.39
N VAL A 84 2.14 15.18 -29.65
CA VAL A 84 2.05 15.26 -28.19
C VAL A 84 2.05 16.72 -27.79
N THR A 85 1.06 17.11 -26.99
CA THR A 85 0.98 18.44 -26.38
C THR A 85 1.10 18.32 -24.88
N VAL A 86 2.17 18.84 -24.30
CA VAL A 86 2.37 18.88 -22.85
C VAL A 86 1.90 20.22 -22.33
N HIS A 87 1.02 20.19 -21.33
CA HIS A 87 0.53 21.37 -20.63
C HIS A 87 1.23 21.50 -19.28
N LEU A 88 1.82 22.67 -19.03
CA LEU A 88 2.44 23.06 -17.76
C LEU A 88 1.65 24.24 -17.21
N LYS A 89 1.02 24.10 -16.05
CA LYS A 89 0.18 25.13 -15.45
C LYS A 89 0.56 25.38 -14.00
N ALA A 90 1.03 26.60 -13.69
CA ALA A 90 1.25 27.06 -12.33
C ALA A 90 -0.08 27.56 -11.71
N CYS A 91 -0.41 27.07 -10.51
CA CYS A 91 -1.60 27.47 -9.79
C CYS A 91 -1.35 27.39 -8.28
N GLY A 92 -1.40 28.52 -7.57
CA GLY A 92 -1.07 28.58 -6.16
C GLY A 92 0.38 28.14 -5.90
N ASP A 93 0.56 27.14 -5.04
CA ASP A 93 1.85 26.52 -4.71
C ASP A 93 2.23 25.34 -5.60
N SER A 94 1.44 25.05 -6.63
CA SER A 94 1.52 23.81 -7.41
C SER A 94 1.81 24.05 -8.87
N LEU A 95 2.56 23.13 -9.47
CA LEU A 95 2.65 22.95 -10.92
C LEU A 95 1.84 21.73 -11.32
N PHE A 96 0.90 21.90 -12.23
CA PHE A 96 0.15 20.80 -12.85
C PHE A 96 0.74 20.51 -14.21
N ILE A 97 0.95 19.22 -14.49
CA ILE A 97 1.45 18.72 -15.77
C ILE A 97 0.42 17.73 -16.31
N SER A 98 0.11 17.82 -17.60
CA SER A 98 -0.64 16.81 -18.34
C SER A 98 -0.13 16.72 -19.77
N ALA A 99 -0.43 15.60 -20.44
CA ALA A 99 -0.07 15.42 -21.84
C ALA A 99 -1.26 14.88 -22.63
N ASP A 100 -1.52 15.47 -23.81
CA ASP A 100 -2.45 14.98 -24.80
C ASP A 100 -1.66 14.36 -25.96
N ILE A 101 -1.98 13.10 -26.28
CA ILE A 101 -1.28 12.31 -27.31
C ILE A 101 -2.28 11.97 -28.41
N ALA A 102 -1.95 12.24 -29.66
CA ALA A 102 -2.72 11.84 -30.83
C ALA A 102 -1.84 11.00 -31.76
N ASN A 103 -2.27 9.78 -32.05
CA ASN A 103 -1.56 8.86 -32.91
C ASN A 103 -2.09 8.92 -34.35
N HIS A 104 -1.32 9.49 -35.25
CA HIS A 104 -1.64 9.57 -36.68
C HIS A 104 -0.81 8.57 -37.51
N GLN A 105 0.00 7.72 -36.85
CA GLN A 105 0.90 6.78 -37.50
C GLN A 105 0.22 5.44 -37.76
N GLU A 106 -0.02 5.09 -39.00
CA GLU A 106 -0.53 3.77 -39.39
C GLU A 106 0.46 2.64 -39.02
N GLY A 107 -0.09 1.49 -38.61
CA GLY A 107 0.67 0.29 -38.27
C GLY A 107 1.44 0.36 -36.96
N LEU A 108 1.13 1.32 -36.09
CA LEU A 108 1.78 1.51 -34.80
C LEU A 108 0.76 1.85 -33.73
N ASP A 109 0.70 1.04 -32.66
CA ASP A 109 -0.10 1.30 -31.45
C ASP A 109 0.83 1.81 -30.34
N ILE A 110 0.55 2.99 -29.77
CA ILE A 110 1.20 3.44 -28.52
C ILE A 110 0.58 2.66 -27.39
N VAL A 111 1.39 2.15 -26.45
CA VAL A 111 0.92 1.29 -25.34
C VAL A 111 1.42 1.72 -23.97
N GLU A 112 2.47 2.55 -23.90
CA GLU A 112 2.98 3.13 -22.65
C GLU A 112 3.30 4.60 -22.85
N ILE A 113 3.03 5.38 -21.81
CA ILE A 113 3.31 6.82 -21.76
C ILE A 113 4.06 7.09 -20.45
N LEU A 114 5.33 7.49 -20.55
CA LEU A 114 6.13 7.92 -19.42
C LEU A 114 6.02 9.44 -19.31
N CYS A 115 5.32 9.92 -18.28
CA CYS A 115 5.07 11.36 -18.05
C CYS A 115 4.60 11.61 -16.61
N PRO A 116 5.04 12.67 -15.93
CA PRO A 116 6.27 13.38 -16.24
C PRO A 116 7.49 12.54 -15.86
N HIS A 117 8.60 12.66 -16.56
CA HIS A 117 9.86 12.05 -16.21
C HIS A 117 10.86 13.14 -15.83
N ILE A 118 10.95 13.43 -14.54
CA ILE A 118 11.84 14.45 -13.99
C ILE A 118 13.10 13.75 -13.51
N SER A 119 14.28 14.27 -13.85
CA SER A 119 15.56 13.63 -13.55
C SER A 119 16.64 14.65 -13.20
N GLY A 120 17.76 14.17 -12.67
CA GLY A 120 18.88 15.00 -12.28
C GLY A 120 18.72 15.73 -10.96
N ILE A 121 17.87 15.20 -10.07
CA ILE A 121 17.41 15.86 -8.83
C ILE A 121 18.26 15.42 -7.64
N TYR A 122 18.70 16.34 -6.81
CA TYR A 122 18.95 16.19 -5.37
C TYR A 122 18.77 17.55 -4.68
N LEU A 123 18.61 17.55 -3.35
CA LEU A 123 18.27 18.73 -2.57
C LEU A 123 19.51 19.30 -1.88
N GLY A 124 19.49 20.59 -1.57
CA GLY A 124 20.57 21.25 -0.86
C GLY A 124 21.95 21.06 -1.51
N ASP A 125 22.94 20.86 -0.66
CA ASP A 125 24.35 20.68 -1.06
C ASP A 125 24.81 19.22 -1.12
N SER A 126 24.00 18.28 -0.59
CA SER A 126 24.30 16.85 -0.51
C SER A 126 23.05 16.02 -0.82
N TYR A 127 23.25 14.85 -1.44
CA TYR A 127 22.19 13.85 -1.66
C TYR A 127 22.09 12.83 -0.51
N GLN A 128 23.07 12.82 0.41
CA GLN A 128 23.21 11.77 1.43
C GLN A 128 22.27 11.97 2.63
N ASP A 129 21.80 13.18 2.84
CA ASP A 129 20.81 13.55 3.84
C ASP A 129 19.38 13.59 3.29
N ASP A 130 19.22 13.39 1.98
CA ASP A 130 17.91 13.29 1.36
C ASP A 130 17.17 12.01 1.75
N THR A 131 15.88 12.12 1.91
CA THR A 131 14.96 11.02 2.25
C THR A 131 13.87 10.90 1.21
N ILE A 132 13.53 9.67 0.81
CA ILE A 132 12.36 9.38 -0.03
C ILE A 132 11.27 8.67 0.77
N ILE A 133 10.02 9.10 0.56
CA ILE A 133 8.81 8.32 0.85
C ILE A 133 8.38 7.68 -0.47
N TYR A 134 8.30 6.35 -0.45
CA TYR A 134 7.91 5.56 -1.60
C TYR A 134 6.68 4.70 -1.25
N PRO A 135 5.64 4.63 -2.11
CA PRO A 135 4.34 4.08 -1.75
C PRO A 135 4.27 2.54 -1.84
N HIS A 136 5.38 1.83 -1.61
CA HIS A 136 5.40 0.38 -1.59
C HIS A 136 4.67 -0.14 -0.35
N HIS A 137 3.65 -0.96 -0.56
CA HIS A 137 2.77 -1.45 0.51
C HIS A 137 2.18 -0.28 1.34
N ALA A 138 2.24 -0.34 2.67
CA ALA A 138 1.75 0.73 3.53
C ALA A 138 2.69 1.95 3.61
N GLY A 139 3.78 1.94 2.86
CA GLY A 139 4.78 2.99 2.75
C GLY A 139 6.17 2.56 3.15
N GLU A 140 7.14 3.25 2.60
CA GLU A 140 8.57 3.14 2.93
C GLU A 140 9.18 4.51 3.12
N LYS A 141 10.18 4.59 3.99
CA LYS A 141 10.99 5.79 4.25
C LYS A 141 12.47 5.42 4.16
N THR A 142 13.15 5.89 3.13
CA THR A 142 14.54 5.54 2.86
C THR A 142 15.42 6.80 2.87
N LEU A 143 16.38 6.84 3.80
CA LEU A 143 17.45 7.83 3.83
C LEU A 143 18.53 7.45 2.81
N ASP A 144 19.14 8.44 2.16
CA ASP A 144 20.17 8.28 1.13
C ASP A 144 19.75 7.28 0.03
N PRO A 145 18.63 7.57 -0.68
CA PRO A 145 18.10 6.64 -1.67
C PRO A 145 19.04 6.40 -2.86
N VAL A 146 19.93 7.34 -3.19
CA VAL A 146 20.94 7.16 -4.25
C VAL A 146 21.82 5.96 -3.92
N ARG A 147 22.35 5.89 -2.71
CA ARG A 147 23.16 4.77 -2.24
C ARG A 147 22.31 3.50 -2.05
N MET A 148 21.16 3.64 -1.39
CA MET A 148 20.34 2.49 -1.02
C MET A 148 19.73 1.78 -2.24
N TYR A 149 19.34 2.50 -3.28
CA TYR A 149 18.78 1.92 -4.50
C TYR A 149 19.83 1.53 -5.53
N GLY A 150 20.94 2.29 -5.60
CA GLY A 150 21.94 2.15 -6.64
C GLY A 150 23.12 1.27 -6.27
N VAL A 151 23.78 1.56 -5.14
CA VAL A 151 25.11 0.98 -4.82
C VAL A 151 25.00 -0.28 -3.97
N GLU A 152 24.18 -0.28 -2.95
CA GLU A 152 24.06 -1.42 -2.02
C GLU A 152 23.14 -2.52 -2.52
N GLY A 153 22.41 -2.29 -3.63
CA GLY A 153 21.50 -3.27 -4.22
C GLY A 153 20.46 -3.78 -3.23
N LYS A 154 19.92 -2.89 -2.40
CA LYS A 154 18.93 -3.24 -1.39
C LYS A 154 17.76 -3.97 -2.03
N ARG A 155 17.49 -5.18 -1.56
CA ARG A 155 16.37 -5.97 -2.06
C ARG A 155 15.13 -5.63 -1.26
N PHE A 156 14.14 -5.13 -1.96
CA PHE A 156 12.79 -4.95 -1.46
C PHE A 156 11.92 -6.12 -1.92
N TRP A 157 11.01 -6.56 -1.09
CA TRP A 157 10.16 -7.68 -1.46
C TRP A 157 9.28 -7.32 -2.68
N ARG A 158 9.49 -8.04 -3.80
CA ARG A 158 8.82 -7.81 -5.11
C ARG A 158 8.97 -6.40 -5.71
N ALA A 159 9.83 -5.55 -5.16
CA ALA A 159 10.00 -4.17 -5.58
C ALA A 159 11.47 -3.75 -5.57
N SER A 160 12.38 -4.66 -5.89
CA SER A 160 13.81 -4.38 -5.94
C SER A 160 14.15 -3.33 -6.98
N SER A 161 15.21 -2.58 -6.71
CA SER A 161 15.87 -1.74 -7.69
C SER A 161 16.68 -2.60 -8.64
N GLU A 162 16.52 -2.39 -9.94
CA GLU A 162 17.18 -3.18 -10.98
C GLU A 162 18.07 -2.27 -11.85
N PRO A 163 19.21 -2.78 -12.37
CA PRO A 163 20.01 -2.05 -13.33
C PRO A 163 19.20 -1.69 -14.58
N PHE A 164 19.28 -0.43 -15.00
CA PHE A 164 18.64 0.10 -16.20
C PHE A 164 19.64 0.97 -16.98
N GLY A 165 20.35 0.37 -17.92
CA GLY A 165 21.49 1.01 -18.57
C GLY A 165 22.63 1.30 -17.57
N ASP A 166 22.98 2.56 -17.41
CA ASP A 166 24.01 3.05 -16.48
C ASP A 166 23.44 3.60 -15.16
N ILE A 167 22.13 3.42 -14.94
CA ILE A 167 21.41 3.84 -13.74
C ILE A 167 20.72 2.64 -13.08
N TYR A 168 20.06 2.89 -11.95
CA TYR A 168 19.15 1.93 -11.33
C TYR A 168 17.73 2.47 -11.35
N ARG A 169 16.76 1.58 -11.63
CA ARG A 169 15.34 1.89 -11.66
C ARG A 169 14.59 0.97 -10.69
N ARG A 170 13.75 1.58 -9.87
CA ARG A 170 12.77 0.92 -9.06
C ARG A 170 11.38 1.28 -9.56
N GLU A 171 10.56 0.30 -9.88
CA GLU A 171 9.24 0.50 -10.44
C GLU A 171 8.24 -0.45 -9.78
N ILE A 172 7.09 0.08 -9.37
CA ILE A 172 5.94 -0.67 -8.89
C ILE A 172 4.67 -0.04 -9.44
N ASN A 173 3.67 -0.85 -9.75
CA ASN A 173 2.41 -0.37 -10.32
C ASN A 173 1.36 -0.09 -9.23
N TYR A 174 0.68 1.01 -9.39
CA TYR A 174 -0.51 1.43 -8.66
C TYR A 174 -1.78 0.88 -9.36
N CYS A 175 -2.78 0.37 -8.67
CA CYS A 175 -2.99 0.17 -7.25
C CYS A 175 -2.80 -1.30 -6.87
N GLY A 176 -1.84 -1.55 -6.00
CA GLY A 176 -1.44 -2.90 -5.60
C GLY A 176 -0.12 -2.81 -4.85
N LEU A 177 1.00 -3.23 -5.45
CA LEU A 177 2.32 -3.02 -4.85
C LEU A 177 2.53 -1.56 -4.47
N ALA A 178 2.20 -0.61 -5.35
CA ALA A 178 2.05 0.78 -4.96
C ALA A 178 0.64 1.00 -4.39
N SER A 179 0.54 1.29 -3.11
CA SER A 179 -0.73 1.54 -2.42
C SER A 179 -1.35 2.90 -2.73
N MET A 180 -0.53 3.84 -3.19
CA MET A 180 -0.85 5.22 -3.52
C MET A 180 -0.06 5.66 -4.75
N SER A 181 -0.48 6.72 -5.43
CA SER A 181 0.18 7.17 -6.67
C SER A 181 0.97 8.48 -6.47
N TRP A 182 1.82 8.55 -5.46
CA TRP A 182 2.67 9.70 -5.18
C TRP A 182 4.01 9.29 -4.56
N MET A 183 5.00 10.19 -4.64
CA MET A 183 6.31 10.13 -3.99
C MET A 183 6.63 11.46 -3.34
N TYR A 184 7.44 11.43 -2.29
CA TYR A 184 7.94 12.62 -1.61
C TYR A 184 9.42 12.50 -1.35
N TYR A 185 10.18 13.51 -1.74
CA TYR A 185 11.63 13.54 -1.61
C TYR A 185 12.01 14.80 -0.85
N TYR A 186 12.74 14.68 0.26
CA TYR A 186 12.96 15.81 1.17
C TYR A 186 14.27 15.69 1.97
N ASP A 187 14.81 16.86 2.36
CA ASP A 187 15.82 17.07 3.37
C ASP A 187 15.25 17.95 4.52
N ASP A 188 16.10 18.54 5.36
CA ASP A 188 15.68 19.40 6.47
C ASP A 188 15.10 20.77 6.03
N ALA A 189 15.37 21.22 4.80
CA ALA A 189 15.03 22.56 4.30
C ALA A 189 14.25 22.57 2.99
N ASN A 190 14.24 21.48 2.26
CA ASN A 190 13.67 21.39 0.92
C ASN A 190 12.85 20.11 0.77
N ALA A 191 11.80 20.20 -0.03
CA ALA A 191 10.99 19.04 -0.33
C ALA A 191 10.34 19.13 -1.72
N LEU A 192 10.16 17.97 -2.33
CA LEU A 192 9.52 17.78 -3.63
C LEU A 192 8.42 16.72 -3.53
N TYR A 193 7.18 17.12 -3.69
CA TYR A 193 6.05 16.24 -3.92
C TYR A 193 5.87 15.99 -5.42
N ILE A 194 5.62 14.75 -5.81
CA ILE A 194 5.18 14.41 -7.15
C ILE A 194 4.11 13.31 -7.08
N GLY A 195 2.93 13.56 -7.67
CA GLY A 195 1.80 12.63 -7.64
C GLY A 195 1.03 12.58 -8.96
N SER A 196 0.54 11.38 -9.30
CA SER A 196 -0.41 11.18 -10.40
C SER A 196 -1.83 11.32 -9.88
N HIS A 197 -2.54 12.36 -10.31
CA HIS A 197 -3.91 12.70 -9.90
C HIS A 197 -4.88 12.36 -11.04
N ASP A 198 -4.91 11.08 -11.45
CA ASP A 198 -5.78 10.58 -12.52
C ASP A 198 -6.99 9.83 -11.94
N PRO A 199 -8.21 10.40 -12.00
CA PRO A 199 -9.41 9.82 -11.39
C PRO A 199 -9.95 8.57 -12.13
N ARG A 200 -9.35 8.19 -13.25
CA ARG A 200 -9.70 6.97 -13.99
C ARG A 200 -9.00 5.72 -13.44
N PHE A 201 -7.97 5.91 -12.60
CA PHE A 201 -7.21 4.83 -11.95
C PHE A 201 -6.64 3.76 -12.90
N PRO A 202 -6.06 4.12 -14.07
CA PRO A 202 -5.41 3.13 -14.93
C PRO A 202 -4.20 2.52 -14.22
N VAL A 203 -3.74 1.37 -14.69
CA VAL A 203 -2.43 0.85 -14.26
C VAL A 203 -1.37 1.91 -14.47
N THR A 204 -0.72 2.32 -13.39
CA THR A 204 0.25 3.41 -13.38
C THR A 204 1.53 2.97 -12.66
N GLY A 205 2.63 2.85 -13.39
CA GLY A 205 3.96 2.64 -12.80
C GLY A 205 4.39 3.87 -12.00
N VAL A 206 4.81 3.65 -10.76
CA VAL A 206 5.46 4.65 -9.89
C VAL A 206 6.94 4.34 -9.91
N ILE A 207 7.73 5.23 -10.51
CA ILE A 207 9.13 4.97 -10.83
C ILE A 207 10.03 5.93 -10.07
N ALA A 208 11.01 5.38 -9.35
CA ALA A 208 12.14 6.10 -8.81
C ALA A 208 13.43 5.58 -9.46
N GLU A 209 14.24 6.50 -9.99
CA GLU A 209 15.52 6.20 -10.59
C GLU A 209 16.66 6.82 -9.80
N THR A 210 17.81 6.17 -9.77
CA THR A 210 19.00 6.74 -9.16
C THR A 210 20.19 6.68 -10.09
N GLY A 211 20.98 7.74 -10.09
CA GLY A 211 22.34 7.68 -10.60
C GLY A 211 23.24 6.82 -9.73
N THR A 212 24.54 6.98 -9.89
CA THR A 212 25.55 6.28 -9.09
C THR A 212 26.20 7.27 -8.11
N GLU A 213 26.99 6.78 -7.12
CA GLU A 213 27.77 7.65 -6.24
C GLU A 213 28.73 8.58 -7.00
N LYS A 214 29.18 8.20 -8.21
CA LYS A 214 30.04 9.03 -9.05
C LYS A 214 29.30 10.13 -9.82
N ASP A 215 28.01 9.89 -10.09
CA ASP A 215 27.09 10.84 -10.72
C ASP A 215 25.74 10.77 -10.02
N PRO A 216 25.67 11.30 -8.79
CA PRO A 216 24.50 11.13 -7.92
C PRO A 216 23.34 12.03 -8.36
N TYR A 217 22.15 11.43 -8.45
CA TYR A 217 20.86 12.12 -8.62
C TYR A 217 19.70 11.15 -8.43
N MET A 218 18.52 11.72 -8.24
CA MET A 218 17.24 11.02 -8.31
C MET A 218 16.47 11.40 -9.57
N GLY A 219 15.69 10.46 -10.08
CA GLY A 219 14.69 10.68 -11.10
C GLY A 219 13.34 10.13 -10.66
N PHE A 220 12.25 10.77 -11.09
CA PHE A 220 10.88 10.42 -10.75
C PHE A 220 10.04 10.37 -12.02
N CYS A 221 9.30 9.28 -12.21
CA CYS A 221 8.48 9.12 -13.39
C CYS A 221 7.18 8.37 -13.07
N PHE A 222 6.14 8.61 -13.88
CA PHE A 222 4.95 7.76 -13.93
C PHE A 222 4.82 7.14 -15.32
N ARG A 223 4.50 5.84 -15.35
CA ARG A 223 4.20 5.11 -16.58
C ARG A 223 2.72 4.78 -16.63
N LYS A 224 2.00 5.31 -17.64
CA LYS A 224 0.61 4.93 -17.92
C LYS A 224 0.56 3.83 -18.97
N HIS A 225 -0.24 2.81 -18.71
CA HIS A 225 -0.57 1.79 -19.69
C HIS A 225 -1.91 2.11 -20.34
N HIS A 226 -1.87 2.47 -21.62
CA HIS A 226 -3.05 2.77 -22.42
C HIS A 226 -2.77 2.55 -23.91
N ARG A 227 -3.72 1.90 -24.64
CA ARG A 227 -3.56 1.65 -26.07
C ARG A 227 -4.13 2.77 -26.90
N ILE A 228 -3.29 3.51 -27.62
CA ILE A 228 -3.68 4.55 -28.56
C ILE A 228 -3.41 4.04 -29.98
N ARG A 229 -4.48 3.64 -30.68
CA ARG A 229 -4.42 3.15 -32.06
C ARG A 229 -4.26 4.29 -33.04
N PRO A 230 -3.89 4.01 -34.33
CA PRO A 230 -3.97 5.02 -35.39
C PRO A 230 -5.35 5.69 -35.48
N GLY A 231 -5.36 7.02 -35.40
CA GLY A 231 -6.58 7.85 -35.36
C GLY A 231 -7.13 8.15 -33.97
N ASP A 232 -6.66 7.45 -32.92
CA ASP A 232 -7.11 7.69 -31.54
C ASP A 232 -6.26 8.77 -30.85
N SER A 233 -6.81 9.30 -29.76
CA SER A 233 -6.12 10.23 -28.88
C SER A 233 -6.37 9.88 -27.39
N TYR A 234 -5.44 10.30 -26.54
CA TYR A 234 -5.50 10.07 -25.08
C TYR A 234 -4.87 11.22 -24.31
N GLY A 235 -5.52 11.64 -23.21
CA GLY A 235 -4.95 12.55 -22.22
C GLY A 235 -4.52 11.80 -20.95
N THR A 236 -3.34 12.09 -20.42
CA THR A 236 -2.73 11.35 -19.29
C THR A 236 -3.43 11.54 -17.95
N GLY A 237 -4.35 12.50 -17.81
CA GLY A 237 -4.75 13.05 -16.53
C GLY A 237 -3.70 14.03 -15.99
N GLU A 238 -3.91 14.55 -14.80
CA GLU A 238 -3.02 15.53 -14.20
C GLU A 238 -1.95 14.88 -13.32
N TYR A 239 -0.75 15.44 -13.35
CA TYR A 239 0.30 15.20 -12.37
C TYR A 239 0.53 16.50 -11.60
N ARG A 240 0.69 16.40 -10.29
CA ARG A 240 0.92 17.56 -9.43
C ARG A 240 2.34 17.52 -8.86
N ILE A 241 3.04 18.65 -8.96
CA ILE A 241 4.34 18.90 -8.37
C ILE A 241 4.20 20.03 -7.38
N VAL A 242 4.77 19.87 -6.18
CA VAL A 242 4.83 20.90 -5.15
C VAL A 242 6.22 20.92 -4.54
N VAL A 243 6.77 22.12 -4.36
CA VAL A 243 8.01 22.36 -3.65
C VAL A 243 7.70 23.04 -2.32
N SER A 244 8.31 22.58 -1.24
CA SER A 244 8.10 23.15 0.11
C SER A 244 9.35 22.99 0.97
N ASP A 245 9.26 23.43 2.22
CA ASP A 245 10.21 23.24 3.32
C ASP A 245 9.66 22.28 4.39
N LYS A 246 8.65 21.48 4.05
CA LYS A 246 7.90 20.64 4.99
C LYS A 246 8.26 19.18 4.82
N ASP A 247 8.05 18.43 5.89
CA ASP A 247 8.22 16.98 5.88
C ASP A 247 7.13 16.23 5.09
N TRP A 248 7.22 14.92 5.04
CA TRP A 248 6.36 14.05 4.27
C TRP A 248 4.86 14.11 4.64
N HIS A 249 4.51 14.54 5.85
CA HIS A 249 3.11 14.72 6.26
C HIS A 249 2.39 15.73 5.37
N TYR A 250 3.11 16.74 4.88
CA TYR A 250 2.55 17.69 3.93
C TYR A 250 2.23 17.03 2.58
N GLY A 251 3.13 16.22 2.06
CA GLY A 251 2.90 15.43 0.83
C GLY A 251 1.70 14.49 0.96
N SER A 252 1.59 13.82 2.11
CA SER A 252 0.44 12.97 2.44
C SER A 252 -0.88 13.75 2.41
N ARG A 253 -0.94 14.97 2.98
CA ARG A 253 -2.13 15.83 2.92
C ARG A 253 -2.48 16.26 1.49
N ILE A 254 -1.50 16.62 0.67
CA ILE A 254 -1.72 16.97 -0.74
C ILE A 254 -2.39 15.79 -1.47
N TYR A 255 -1.89 14.56 -1.27
CA TYR A 255 -2.47 13.38 -1.89
C TYR A 255 -3.88 13.08 -1.34
N ARG A 256 -4.06 13.15 -0.02
CA ARG A 256 -5.35 12.96 0.63
C ARG A 256 -6.42 13.91 0.11
N ASP A 257 -6.10 15.18 -0.05
CA ASP A 257 -7.04 16.21 -0.55
C ASP A 257 -7.55 15.88 -1.96
N TYR A 258 -6.72 15.26 -2.78
CA TYR A 258 -7.11 14.78 -4.11
C TYR A 258 -7.99 13.53 -4.02
N ILE A 259 -7.48 12.47 -3.38
CA ILE A 259 -8.07 11.13 -3.48
C ILE A 259 -9.36 10.98 -2.66
N ALA A 260 -9.52 11.76 -1.57
CA ALA A 260 -10.66 11.66 -0.67
C ALA A 260 -12.02 11.88 -1.38
N GLY A 261 -12.05 12.66 -2.46
CA GLY A 261 -13.24 12.87 -3.27
C GLY A 261 -13.76 11.63 -4.00
N TYR A 262 -12.96 10.57 -4.06
CA TYR A 262 -13.26 9.31 -4.76
C TYR A 262 -13.45 8.12 -3.81
N LEU A 263 -13.31 8.32 -2.49
CA LEU A 263 -13.32 7.26 -1.49
C LEU A 263 -14.56 7.33 -0.59
N ASP A 264 -15.04 6.14 -0.17
CA ASP A 264 -16.04 5.97 0.89
C ASP A 264 -15.38 5.45 2.17
N PHE A 265 -15.45 6.24 3.24
CA PHE A 265 -14.87 5.91 4.55
C PHE A 265 -15.89 5.30 5.53
N ASN A 266 -17.15 5.11 5.12
CA ASN A 266 -18.26 4.77 6.04
C ASN A 266 -18.87 3.37 5.83
N HIS A 267 -18.29 2.55 4.97
CA HIS A 267 -18.84 1.25 4.58
C HIS A 267 -18.66 0.14 5.62
N THR A 268 -17.76 0.31 6.61
CA THR A 268 -17.42 -0.70 7.62
C THR A 268 -18.59 -0.98 8.57
N PRO A 269 -19.03 -2.26 8.75
CA PRO A 269 -20.04 -2.62 9.73
C PRO A 269 -19.67 -2.21 11.15
N GLN A 270 -20.66 -1.73 11.92
CA GLN A 270 -20.45 -1.19 13.27
C GLN A 270 -19.76 -2.16 14.23
N PHE A 271 -20.09 -3.45 14.19
CA PHE A 271 -19.54 -4.45 15.10
C PHE A 271 -18.02 -4.66 14.90
N LEU A 272 -17.50 -4.44 13.69
CA LEU A 272 -16.07 -4.58 13.38
C LEU A 272 -15.21 -3.43 13.93
N ARG A 273 -15.81 -2.28 14.23
CA ARG A 273 -15.09 -1.11 14.77
C ARG A 273 -14.50 -1.33 16.16
N GLN A 274 -14.95 -2.38 16.87
CA GLN A 274 -14.48 -2.74 18.20
C GLN A 274 -13.49 -3.91 18.19
N GLU A 275 -13.23 -4.51 17.03
CA GLU A 275 -12.29 -5.63 16.94
C GLU A 275 -10.84 -5.15 17.04
N CYS A 276 -10.05 -5.90 17.81
CA CYS A 276 -8.63 -5.59 18.04
C CYS A 276 -7.70 -6.73 17.61
N ALA A 277 -8.24 -7.91 17.36
CA ALA A 277 -7.45 -9.07 16.94
C ALA A 277 -8.30 -10.09 16.19
N LEU A 278 -7.62 -10.88 15.37
CA LEU A 278 -8.16 -12.09 14.77
C LEU A 278 -7.24 -13.27 15.02
N ASN A 279 -7.82 -14.47 15.14
CA ASN A 279 -7.10 -15.72 15.22
C ASN A 279 -6.90 -16.28 13.82
N GLN A 280 -5.65 -16.31 13.41
CA GLN A 280 -5.23 -16.83 12.12
C GLN A 280 -5.17 -18.36 12.14
N CYS A 281 -5.94 -19.01 11.28
CA CYS A 281 -5.98 -20.45 11.13
C CYS A 281 -5.55 -20.83 9.70
N TYR A 282 -4.27 -20.65 9.36
CA TYR A 282 -3.73 -20.93 8.03
C TYR A 282 -3.53 -22.39 7.73
N ASN A 283 -3.26 -23.20 8.76
CA ASN A 283 -2.69 -24.51 8.56
C ASN A 283 -3.73 -25.62 8.75
N PHE A 284 -4.81 -25.62 7.96
CA PHE A 284 -5.62 -26.82 7.85
C PHE A 284 -4.90 -27.87 7.02
N LYS A 285 -4.45 -27.50 5.82
CA LYS A 285 -3.66 -28.37 4.96
C LYS A 285 -2.68 -27.58 4.11
N ARG A 286 -1.44 -28.00 4.07
CA ARG A 286 -0.41 -27.40 3.23
C ARG A 286 0.55 -28.46 2.71
N ARG A 287 0.79 -28.51 1.41
CA ARG A 287 1.71 -29.45 0.76
C ARG A 287 1.43 -30.91 1.16
N GLY A 288 0.13 -31.29 1.23
CA GLY A 288 -0.30 -32.63 1.62
C GLY A 288 -0.28 -32.93 3.13
N GLN A 289 0.27 -32.05 3.96
CA GLN A 289 0.25 -32.22 5.41
C GLN A 289 -1.03 -31.61 6.00
N ILE A 290 -1.75 -32.39 6.80
CA ILE A 290 -2.95 -31.99 7.52
C ILE A 290 -2.57 -31.70 8.97
N GLU A 291 -2.76 -30.45 9.41
CA GLU A 291 -2.53 -30.02 10.78
C GLU A 291 -3.84 -29.95 11.57
N HIS A 292 -4.94 -29.53 10.92
CA HIS A 292 -6.26 -29.43 11.51
C HIS A 292 -7.31 -29.99 10.56
N ARG A 293 -8.41 -30.46 11.14
CA ARG A 293 -9.62 -30.90 10.43
C ARG A 293 -10.78 -30.00 10.75
N PHE A 294 -11.88 -30.07 10.00
CA PHE A 294 -13.05 -29.23 10.23
C PHE A 294 -13.70 -29.46 11.60
N GLN A 295 -13.61 -30.69 12.12
CA GLN A 295 -14.05 -31.00 13.48
C GLN A 295 -13.28 -30.25 14.58
N ASP A 296 -12.09 -29.70 14.29
CA ASP A 296 -11.23 -29.00 15.24
C ASP A 296 -11.62 -27.50 15.36
N ILE A 297 -12.44 -26.97 14.44
CA ILE A 297 -12.85 -25.56 14.40
C ILE A 297 -13.42 -25.08 15.75
N PRO A 298 -14.33 -25.83 16.43
CA PRO A 298 -14.82 -25.42 17.74
C PRO A 298 -13.71 -25.25 18.79
N ALA A 299 -12.78 -26.18 18.87
CA ALA A 299 -11.66 -26.13 19.83
C ALA A 299 -10.71 -24.98 19.54
N MET A 300 -10.41 -24.72 18.26
CA MET A 300 -9.59 -23.59 17.80
C MET A 300 -10.24 -22.25 18.14
N PHE A 301 -11.56 -22.17 18.03
CA PHE A 301 -12.33 -20.97 18.40
C PHE A 301 -12.30 -20.72 19.92
N GLU A 302 -12.53 -21.77 20.73
CA GLU A 302 -12.48 -21.67 22.19
C GLU A 302 -11.07 -21.25 22.68
N GLU A 303 -10.00 -21.69 22.01
CA GLU A 303 -8.65 -21.19 22.31
C GLU A 303 -8.52 -19.68 22.02
N GLY A 304 -9.07 -19.20 20.90
CA GLY A 304 -9.17 -17.76 20.60
C GLY A 304 -9.91 -16.99 21.67
N LEU A 305 -11.05 -17.53 22.17
CA LEU A 305 -11.83 -16.90 23.24
C LEU A 305 -11.06 -16.76 24.56
N GLN A 306 -10.12 -17.66 24.87
CA GLN A 306 -9.23 -17.51 26.04
C GLN A 306 -8.35 -16.25 25.97
N TRP A 307 -8.11 -15.73 24.76
CA TRP A 307 -7.44 -14.46 24.48
C TRP A 307 -8.45 -13.31 24.28
N GLY A 308 -9.75 -13.57 24.40
CA GLY A 308 -10.81 -12.62 24.07
C GLY A 308 -10.92 -12.34 22.56
N VAL A 309 -10.39 -13.21 21.70
CA VAL A 309 -10.44 -13.10 20.24
C VAL A 309 -11.60 -13.94 19.74
N ARG A 310 -12.59 -13.27 19.14
CA ARG A 310 -13.81 -13.91 18.61
C ARG A 310 -13.86 -13.93 17.07
N HIS A 311 -12.92 -13.33 16.41
CA HIS A 311 -12.78 -13.35 14.96
C HIS A 311 -11.84 -14.50 14.54
N MET A 312 -12.35 -15.42 13.75
CA MET A 312 -11.60 -16.56 13.24
C MET A 312 -11.36 -16.40 11.74
N PHE A 313 -10.08 -16.33 11.35
CA PHE A 313 -9.67 -16.27 9.96
C PHE A 313 -9.25 -17.68 9.51
N ILE A 314 -9.89 -18.21 8.47
CA ILE A 314 -9.71 -19.60 8.00
C ILE A 314 -9.15 -19.60 6.59
N ALA A 315 -7.94 -20.14 6.43
CA ALA A 315 -7.30 -20.40 5.15
C ALA A 315 -7.01 -21.92 4.97
N SER A 316 -6.62 -22.31 3.77
CA SER A 316 -6.33 -23.71 3.38
C SER A 316 -7.46 -24.71 3.67
N TRP A 317 -8.70 -24.23 3.65
CA TRP A 317 -9.91 -25.03 3.82
C TRP A 317 -10.37 -25.67 2.50
N ASN A 318 -9.88 -25.14 1.39
CA ASN A 318 -10.22 -25.52 0.02
C ASN A 318 -9.49 -26.82 -0.39
N ARG A 319 -9.96 -27.39 -1.48
CA ARG A 319 -9.37 -28.58 -2.10
C ARG A 319 -7.85 -28.46 -2.19
N THR A 320 -7.15 -29.50 -1.72
CA THR A 320 -5.69 -29.63 -1.65
C THR A 320 -4.95 -28.63 -0.73
N GLY A 321 -5.66 -27.62 -0.17
CA GLY A 321 -5.14 -26.71 0.85
C GLY A 321 -4.51 -25.44 0.29
N PHE A 322 -3.52 -24.90 1.00
CA PHE A 322 -2.92 -23.58 0.73
C PHE A 322 -1.99 -23.62 -0.50
N ASP A 323 -2.06 -22.57 -1.32
CA ASP A 323 -1.30 -22.39 -2.56
C ASP A 323 -1.46 -23.56 -3.55
N SER A 324 -2.69 -24.05 -3.71
CA SER A 324 -2.94 -25.20 -4.55
C SER A 324 -4.36 -25.24 -5.08
N PHE A 325 -4.51 -25.64 -6.34
CA PHE A 325 -5.78 -25.83 -7.06
C PHE A 325 -6.72 -24.60 -7.06
N TYR A 326 -6.19 -23.40 -6.85
CA TYR A 326 -7.01 -22.18 -6.99
C TYR A 326 -7.55 -22.06 -8.44
N PRO A 327 -8.78 -21.58 -8.63
CA PRO A 327 -9.76 -21.12 -7.66
C PRO A 327 -10.85 -22.16 -7.29
N GLU A 328 -10.49 -23.44 -7.10
CA GLU A 328 -11.44 -24.50 -6.70
C GLU A 328 -11.77 -24.38 -5.20
N TYR A 329 -12.64 -23.42 -4.81
CA TYR A 329 -12.98 -23.13 -3.42
C TYR A 329 -14.19 -23.91 -2.93
N TYR A 330 -13.99 -25.21 -2.66
CA TYR A 330 -14.89 -26.06 -1.90
C TYR A 330 -14.10 -26.87 -0.86
N PRO A 331 -14.75 -27.26 0.27
CA PRO A 331 -14.05 -27.90 1.38
C PRO A 331 -13.30 -29.17 0.97
N ASP A 332 -12.05 -29.28 1.41
CA ASP A 332 -11.26 -30.49 1.17
C ASP A 332 -11.82 -31.69 1.95
N MET A 333 -12.16 -32.76 1.23
CA MET A 333 -12.77 -33.95 1.85
C MET A 333 -11.82 -34.72 2.78
N GLU A 334 -10.50 -34.54 2.67
CA GLU A 334 -9.56 -35.10 3.64
C GLU A 334 -9.58 -34.34 4.97
N LEU A 335 -10.05 -33.09 4.98
CA LEU A 335 -10.25 -32.30 6.21
C LEU A 335 -11.58 -32.60 6.90
N GLY A 336 -12.53 -33.15 6.15
CA GLY A 336 -13.87 -33.46 6.61
C GLY A 336 -14.93 -33.15 5.54
N SER A 337 -16.18 -33.43 5.85
CA SER A 337 -17.29 -33.14 4.94
C SER A 337 -17.61 -31.62 4.93
N ALA A 338 -18.24 -31.17 3.85
CA ALA A 338 -18.78 -29.80 3.76
C ALA A 338 -19.79 -29.49 4.89
N MET A 339 -20.51 -30.53 5.38
CA MET A 339 -21.43 -30.39 6.51
C MET A 339 -20.66 -30.16 7.83
N GLU A 340 -19.53 -30.85 8.04
CA GLU A 340 -18.69 -30.61 9.24
C GLU A 340 -18.09 -29.21 9.19
N PHE A 341 -17.62 -28.77 8.02
CA PHE A 341 -17.13 -27.38 7.84
C PHE A 341 -18.21 -26.38 8.20
N ARG A 342 -19.40 -26.50 7.62
CA ARG A 342 -20.54 -25.63 7.93
C ARG A 342 -20.90 -25.64 9.42
N ARG A 343 -20.97 -26.81 10.05
CA ARG A 343 -21.26 -26.93 11.51
C ARG A 343 -20.17 -26.24 12.34
N GLY A 344 -18.91 -26.30 11.92
CA GLY A 344 -17.83 -25.57 12.56
C GLY A 344 -18.07 -24.06 12.55
N LEU A 345 -18.43 -23.48 11.40
CA LEU A 345 -18.75 -22.06 11.28
C LEU A 345 -20.02 -21.67 12.05
N GLU A 346 -21.05 -22.51 12.02
CA GLU A 346 -22.28 -22.33 12.81
C GLU A 346 -21.99 -22.34 14.32
N TYR A 347 -21.07 -23.21 14.77
CA TYR A 347 -20.62 -23.20 16.17
C TYR A 347 -19.98 -21.87 16.55
N VAL A 348 -19.02 -21.36 15.76
CA VAL A 348 -18.38 -20.06 15.98
C VAL A 348 -19.44 -18.96 16.14
N ARG A 349 -20.39 -18.89 15.21
CA ARG A 349 -21.47 -17.90 15.24
C ARG A 349 -22.37 -18.05 16.46
N SER A 350 -22.74 -19.29 16.86
CA SER A 350 -23.58 -19.56 18.02
C SER A 350 -22.96 -19.10 19.35
N ARG A 351 -21.61 -18.95 19.35
CA ARG A 351 -20.85 -18.49 20.52
C ARG A 351 -20.51 -16.99 20.44
N GLY A 352 -21.12 -16.25 19.51
CA GLY A 352 -20.92 -14.80 19.33
C GLY A 352 -19.64 -14.44 18.58
N GLY A 353 -18.99 -15.41 17.92
CA GLY A 353 -17.87 -15.20 17.01
C GLY A 353 -18.31 -14.99 15.57
N PHE A 354 -17.35 -14.74 14.71
CA PHE A 354 -17.54 -14.59 13.28
C PHE A 354 -16.31 -15.06 12.50
N THR A 355 -16.50 -15.36 11.22
CA THR A 355 -15.50 -16.04 10.40
C THR A 355 -15.22 -15.29 9.11
N THR A 356 -13.94 -15.22 8.74
CA THR A 356 -13.46 -14.78 7.42
C THR A 356 -12.86 -15.97 6.69
N LEU A 357 -13.30 -16.22 5.47
CA LEU A 357 -12.72 -17.25 4.60
C LEU A 357 -11.73 -16.63 3.61
N TYR A 358 -10.58 -17.26 3.48
CA TYR A 358 -9.56 -16.94 2.49
C TYR A 358 -9.99 -17.38 1.10
N ILE A 359 -9.86 -16.49 0.12
CA ILE A 359 -9.95 -16.75 -1.33
C ILE A 359 -8.82 -15.97 -2.01
N ASN A 360 -8.07 -16.61 -2.91
CA ASN A 360 -7.13 -15.91 -3.76
C ASN A 360 -7.89 -15.24 -4.91
N ALA A 361 -7.65 -13.94 -5.10
CA ALA A 361 -8.39 -13.11 -6.06
C ALA A 361 -7.63 -12.86 -7.37
N ARG A 362 -6.54 -13.61 -7.62
CA ARG A 362 -5.62 -13.30 -8.71
C ARG A 362 -5.26 -14.49 -9.60
N ILE A 363 -4.92 -15.62 -9.01
CA ILE A 363 -4.21 -16.69 -9.72
C ILE A 363 -5.08 -17.93 -9.99
N PHE A 364 -4.72 -18.65 -11.06
CA PHE A 364 -5.34 -19.91 -11.45
C PHE A 364 -4.26 -20.99 -11.56
N ASP A 365 -4.37 -22.06 -10.76
CA ASP A 365 -3.42 -23.16 -10.73
C ASP A 365 -3.47 -23.94 -12.05
N VAL A 366 -2.31 -24.16 -12.68
CA VAL A 366 -2.23 -24.91 -13.95
C VAL A 366 -2.60 -26.39 -13.78
N GLU A 367 -2.53 -26.91 -12.55
CA GLU A 367 -2.93 -28.29 -12.21
C GLU A 367 -4.44 -28.41 -11.92
N SER A 368 -5.18 -27.29 -11.85
CA SER A 368 -6.64 -27.30 -11.68
C SER A 368 -7.32 -28.00 -12.85
N ASN A 369 -8.36 -28.80 -12.56
CA ASN A 369 -9.15 -29.48 -13.57
C ASN A 369 -9.80 -28.56 -14.62
N PHE A 370 -9.92 -27.27 -14.28
CA PHE A 370 -10.58 -26.27 -15.13
C PHE A 370 -9.60 -25.33 -15.83
N HIS A 371 -8.28 -25.46 -15.59
CA HIS A 371 -7.30 -24.54 -16.15
C HIS A 371 -7.34 -24.53 -17.69
N ALA A 372 -7.28 -25.69 -18.34
CA ALA A 372 -7.29 -25.78 -19.82
C ALA A 372 -8.58 -25.26 -20.49
N THR A 373 -9.68 -25.11 -19.73
CA THR A 373 -10.97 -24.66 -20.28
C THR A 373 -11.33 -23.25 -19.84
N LEU A 374 -11.06 -22.86 -18.60
CA LEU A 374 -11.39 -21.57 -18.03
C LEU A 374 -10.13 -20.74 -17.74
N GLY A 375 -9.12 -21.34 -17.10
CA GLY A 375 -7.92 -20.62 -16.68
C GLY A 375 -7.17 -19.96 -17.84
N GLU A 376 -6.97 -20.67 -18.95
CA GLU A 376 -6.33 -20.13 -20.16
C GLU A 376 -7.11 -18.97 -20.79
N ARG A 377 -8.45 -18.99 -20.70
CA ARG A 377 -9.31 -17.93 -21.22
C ARG A 377 -9.35 -16.71 -20.33
N MET A 378 -9.23 -16.89 -19.01
CA MET A 378 -9.20 -15.82 -18.02
C MET A 378 -7.80 -15.22 -17.86
N ALA A 379 -6.77 -15.91 -18.37
CA ALA A 379 -5.36 -15.54 -18.17
C ALA A 379 -5.04 -14.19 -18.83
N LEU A 380 -4.47 -13.29 -18.02
CA LEU A 380 -3.89 -12.04 -18.49
C LEU A 380 -2.77 -12.33 -19.50
N ARG A 381 -2.71 -11.54 -20.57
CA ARG A 381 -1.72 -11.71 -21.62
C ARG A 381 -0.83 -10.48 -21.74
N ASP A 382 0.46 -10.71 -21.87
CA ASP A 382 1.44 -9.69 -22.17
C ASP A 382 1.34 -9.22 -23.63
N TYR A 383 2.18 -8.25 -24.01
CA TYR A 383 2.18 -7.70 -25.39
C TYR A 383 2.66 -8.70 -26.45
N LYS A 384 3.26 -9.84 -26.06
CA LYS A 384 3.61 -10.97 -26.95
C LYS A 384 2.48 -12.01 -27.04
N GLY A 385 1.34 -11.77 -26.37
CA GLY A 385 0.23 -12.71 -26.29
C GLY A 385 0.45 -13.88 -25.36
N GLN A 386 1.56 -13.88 -24.57
CA GLN A 386 1.87 -14.95 -23.62
C GLN A 386 1.08 -14.74 -22.31
N MET A 387 0.64 -15.86 -21.71
CA MET A 387 -0.02 -15.81 -20.40
C MET A 387 0.97 -15.39 -19.32
N CYS A 388 0.60 -14.39 -18.52
CA CYS A 388 1.37 -14.02 -17.33
C CYS A 388 1.29 -15.13 -16.29
N ARG A 389 2.43 -15.46 -15.68
CA ARG A 389 2.57 -16.61 -14.76
C ARG A 389 3.26 -16.20 -13.47
N GLU A 390 2.87 -16.87 -12.39
CA GLU A 390 3.50 -16.78 -11.07
C GLU A 390 3.80 -18.18 -10.54
N THR A 391 4.76 -18.28 -9.60
CA THR A 391 5.15 -19.55 -9.00
C THR A 391 5.26 -19.39 -7.48
N TYR A 392 4.59 -20.27 -6.74
CA TYR A 392 4.64 -20.31 -5.28
C TYR A 392 5.07 -21.73 -4.82
N GLY A 393 6.33 -21.81 -4.37
CA GLY A 393 6.93 -23.11 -4.09
C GLY A 393 6.96 -23.98 -5.34
N PRO A 394 6.40 -25.21 -5.31
CA PRO A 394 6.36 -26.10 -6.47
C PRO A 394 5.18 -25.82 -7.44
N GLN A 395 4.21 -24.98 -7.07
CA GLN A 395 3.01 -24.75 -7.86
C GLN A 395 3.20 -23.62 -8.85
N HIS A 396 2.61 -23.78 -10.04
CA HIS A 396 2.61 -22.81 -11.13
C HIS A 396 1.19 -22.32 -11.39
N PHE A 397 1.07 -21.02 -11.61
CA PHE A 397 -0.23 -20.35 -11.80
C PHE A 397 -0.19 -19.45 -13.01
N THR A 398 -1.36 -19.24 -13.64
CA THR A 398 -1.60 -18.11 -14.52
C THR A 398 -2.24 -16.97 -13.71
N VAL A 399 -1.95 -15.73 -14.09
CA VAL A 399 -2.59 -14.53 -13.52
C VAL A 399 -3.87 -14.27 -14.27
N ASN A 400 -5.00 -14.14 -13.59
CA ASN A 400 -6.28 -13.80 -14.23
C ASN A 400 -6.40 -12.30 -14.50
N CYS A 401 -7.14 -11.95 -15.54
CA CYS A 401 -7.41 -10.56 -15.88
C CYS A 401 -8.66 -10.04 -15.15
N PRO A 402 -8.54 -9.14 -14.17
CA PRO A 402 -9.70 -8.60 -13.46
C PRO A 402 -10.56 -7.69 -14.34
N GLY A 403 -10.04 -7.20 -15.46
CA GLY A 403 -10.81 -6.47 -16.47
C GLY A 403 -11.74 -7.38 -17.32
N ASP A 404 -11.54 -8.70 -17.29
CA ASP A 404 -12.38 -9.63 -18.01
C ASP A 404 -13.61 -10.06 -17.22
N ARG A 405 -14.79 -9.98 -17.86
CA ARG A 405 -16.07 -10.32 -17.26
C ARG A 405 -16.16 -11.77 -16.80
N LEU A 406 -15.51 -12.68 -17.52
CA LEU A 406 -15.53 -14.10 -17.18
C LEU A 406 -14.86 -14.35 -15.81
N TRP A 407 -13.71 -13.72 -15.55
CA TRP A 407 -13.05 -13.80 -14.25
C TRP A 407 -13.85 -13.09 -13.15
N GLN A 408 -14.38 -11.90 -13.44
CA GLN A 408 -15.20 -11.14 -12.50
C GLN A 408 -16.37 -11.97 -11.99
N ASP A 409 -17.17 -12.54 -12.91
CA ASP A 409 -18.34 -13.35 -12.56
C ASP A 409 -17.93 -14.61 -11.80
N TYR A 410 -16.86 -15.29 -12.23
CA TYR A 410 -16.38 -16.51 -11.57
C TYR A 410 -15.96 -16.26 -10.11
N LEU A 411 -15.16 -15.21 -9.86
CA LEU A 411 -14.70 -14.88 -8.52
C LEU A 411 -15.83 -14.44 -7.61
N VAL A 412 -16.73 -13.60 -8.11
CA VAL A 412 -17.90 -13.13 -7.36
C VAL A 412 -18.83 -14.29 -7.01
N ASP A 413 -19.14 -15.18 -7.96
CA ASP A 413 -19.99 -16.36 -7.74
C ASP A 413 -19.36 -17.33 -6.71
N THR A 414 -18.04 -17.53 -6.79
CA THR A 414 -17.28 -18.39 -5.86
C THR A 414 -17.35 -17.85 -4.43
N ALA A 415 -17.10 -16.57 -4.25
CA ALA A 415 -17.11 -15.94 -2.93
C ALA A 415 -18.53 -15.85 -2.33
N GLU A 416 -19.53 -15.51 -3.15
CA GLU A 416 -20.93 -15.55 -2.73
C GLU A 416 -21.36 -16.96 -2.30
N PHE A 417 -20.97 -17.98 -3.08
CA PHE A 417 -21.26 -19.36 -2.74
C PHE A 417 -20.68 -19.74 -1.38
N ALA A 418 -19.44 -19.34 -1.08
CA ALA A 418 -18.81 -19.63 0.22
C ALA A 418 -19.60 -19.02 1.40
N VAL A 419 -20.07 -17.79 1.27
CA VAL A 419 -20.93 -17.14 2.29
C VAL A 419 -22.28 -17.83 2.41
N LYS A 420 -22.94 -18.08 1.30
CA LYS A 420 -24.29 -18.67 1.25
C LYS A 420 -24.32 -20.13 1.70
N ALA A 421 -23.36 -20.95 1.24
CA ALA A 421 -23.36 -22.39 1.50
C ALA A 421 -22.79 -22.74 2.88
N TYR A 422 -21.75 -22.05 3.33
CA TYR A 422 -21.03 -22.38 4.57
C TYR A 422 -21.33 -21.40 5.69
N GLY A 423 -21.84 -20.22 5.39
CA GLY A 423 -22.23 -19.23 6.38
C GLY A 423 -21.05 -18.38 6.89
N ALA A 424 -20.05 -18.11 6.06
CA ALA A 424 -18.99 -17.16 6.40
C ALA A 424 -19.55 -15.74 6.57
N ASP A 425 -18.91 -14.93 7.41
CA ASP A 425 -19.32 -13.55 7.66
C ASP A 425 -18.52 -12.57 6.78
N GLY A 426 -17.28 -12.92 6.44
CA GLY A 426 -16.43 -12.14 5.58
C GLY A 426 -15.60 -12.99 4.62
N ILE A 427 -15.07 -12.32 3.60
CA ILE A 427 -14.14 -12.87 2.61
C ILE A 427 -12.85 -12.08 2.63
N TYR A 428 -11.73 -12.77 2.68
CA TYR A 428 -10.39 -12.21 2.46
C TYR A 428 -9.95 -12.52 1.05
N LEU A 429 -9.61 -11.47 0.32
CA LEU A 429 -9.18 -11.51 -1.07
C LEU A 429 -7.65 -11.38 -1.14
N ASP A 430 -6.99 -12.54 -1.21
CA ASP A 430 -5.54 -12.63 -1.29
C ASP A 430 -5.03 -12.09 -2.63
N GLN A 431 -3.88 -11.43 -2.61
CA GLN A 431 -3.19 -10.84 -3.75
C GLN A 431 -3.93 -9.73 -4.50
N LEU A 432 -5.12 -9.30 -4.05
CA LEU A 432 -5.86 -8.24 -4.72
C LEU A 432 -5.13 -6.89 -4.62
N ALA A 433 -4.61 -6.54 -3.44
CA ALA A 433 -3.90 -5.27 -3.18
C ALA A 433 -2.40 -5.45 -2.89
N SER A 434 -1.85 -6.67 -2.94
CA SER A 434 -0.43 -6.94 -2.65
C SER A 434 0.39 -7.30 -3.87
N ALA A 435 -0.27 -7.61 -4.98
CA ALA A 435 0.41 -8.01 -6.20
C ALA A 435 0.44 -6.90 -7.24
N GLU A 436 1.35 -7.02 -8.19
CA GLU A 436 1.55 -6.07 -9.28
C GLU A 436 0.31 -6.02 -10.19
N PRO A 437 -0.39 -4.88 -10.35
CA PRO A 437 -1.35 -4.70 -11.44
C PRO A 437 -0.61 -4.69 -12.77
N LEU A 438 -1.17 -5.39 -13.75
CA LEU A 438 -0.53 -5.60 -15.05
C LEU A 438 -1.43 -5.12 -16.19
N ALA A 439 -0.81 -4.61 -17.26
CA ALA A 439 -1.53 -4.34 -18.51
C ALA A 439 -1.90 -5.65 -19.20
N CYS A 440 -3.16 -5.76 -19.70
CA CYS A 440 -3.64 -6.92 -20.42
C CYS A 440 -3.82 -6.63 -21.91
N TYR A 441 -3.07 -7.33 -22.74
CA TYR A 441 -3.09 -7.14 -24.18
C TYR A 441 -4.04 -8.12 -24.92
N SER A 442 -4.81 -8.93 -24.20
CA SER A 442 -5.77 -9.85 -24.81
C SER A 442 -6.85 -9.09 -25.58
N GLY A 443 -7.01 -9.40 -26.85
CA GLY A 443 -8.13 -8.89 -27.66
C GLY A 443 -9.45 -9.65 -27.48
N GLU A 444 -9.45 -10.73 -26.67
CA GLU A 444 -10.62 -11.57 -26.41
C GLU A 444 -11.31 -11.23 -25.08
N HIS A 445 -10.65 -10.43 -24.23
CA HIS A 445 -11.20 -10.01 -22.95
C HIS A 445 -12.16 -8.81 -23.11
N SER A 446 -13.05 -8.65 -22.14
CA SER A 446 -14.11 -7.64 -22.18
C SER A 446 -13.72 -6.26 -21.67
N HIS A 447 -12.47 -6.07 -21.19
CA HIS A 447 -12.00 -4.74 -20.79
C HIS A 447 -11.92 -3.77 -21.97
N ALA A 448 -12.15 -2.48 -21.71
CA ALA A 448 -12.11 -1.44 -22.73
C ALA A 448 -10.68 -1.07 -23.13
N ASP A 449 -9.75 -1.14 -22.18
CA ASP A 449 -8.34 -0.77 -22.38
C ASP A 449 -7.37 -1.74 -21.67
N ILE A 450 -6.13 -1.77 -22.14
CA ILE A 450 -5.07 -2.60 -21.57
C ILE A 450 -4.77 -2.26 -20.11
N GLY A 451 -5.02 -1.01 -19.67
CA GLY A 451 -4.78 -0.49 -18.33
C GLY A 451 -5.93 -0.68 -17.33
N ASP A 452 -7.00 -1.40 -17.67
CA ASP A 452 -8.24 -1.49 -16.86
C ASP A 452 -8.16 -2.45 -15.66
N PHE A 453 -6.99 -2.93 -15.29
CA PHE A 453 -6.81 -3.88 -14.18
C PHE A 453 -7.45 -3.39 -12.86
N ASN A 454 -7.17 -2.15 -12.45
CA ASN A 454 -7.71 -1.57 -11.22
C ASN A 454 -9.22 -1.40 -11.27
N ASN A 455 -9.75 -0.95 -12.41
CA ASN A 455 -11.20 -0.81 -12.63
C ASN A 455 -11.92 -2.16 -12.55
N GLY A 456 -11.28 -3.22 -13.03
CA GLY A 456 -11.75 -4.59 -12.89
C GLY A 456 -11.85 -5.02 -11.43
N ASN A 457 -10.80 -4.78 -10.63
CA ASN A 457 -10.82 -5.07 -9.19
C ASN A 457 -11.87 -4.24 -8.45
N LEU A 458 -12.03 -2.95 -8.77
CA LEU A 458 -13.08 -2.11 -8.19
C LEU A 458 -14.48 -2.65 -8.51
N TYR A 459 -14.70 -3.13 -9.75
CA TYR A 459 -15.96 -3.78 -10.12
C TYR A 459 -16.21 -5.05 -9.29
N ILE A 460 -15.19 -5.93 -9.16
CA ILE A 460 -15.27 -7.16 -8.34
C ILE A 460 -15.62 -6.81 -6.89
N LEU A 461 -14.90 -5.90 -6.26
CA LEU A 461 -15.13 -5.52 -4.86
C LEU A 461 -16.54 -4.97 -4.63
N LYS A 462 -16.98 -4.07 -5.51
CA LYS A 462 -18.31 -3.46 -5.44
C LYS A 462 -19.42 -4.48 -5.59
N GLU A 463 -19.34 -5.32 -6.63
CA GLU A 463 -20.37 -6.32 -6.93
C GLU A 463 -20.39 -7.42 -5.86
N LEU A 464 -19.22 -7.88 -5.42
CA LEU A 464 -19.10 -8.88 -4.36
C LEU A 464 -19.72 -8.38 -3.06
N LEU A 465 -19.34 -7.18 -2.58
CA LEU A 465 -19.88 -6.62 -1.34
C LEU A 465 -21.41 -6.46 -1.41
N ARG A 466 -21.94 -6.02 -2.56
CA ARG A 466 -23.38 -5.90 -2.81
C ARG A 466 -24.07 -7.27 -2.67
N ARG A 467 -23.58 -8.31 -3.35
CA ARG A 467 -24.18 -9.66 -3.35
C ARG A 467 -24.05 -10.34 -1.99
N LEU A 468 -22.92 -10.22 -1.32
CA LEU A 468 -22.75 -10.78 0.02
C LEU A 468 -23.74 -10.18 1.02
N ARG A 469 -24.02 -8.88 0.94
CA ARG A 469 -24.95 -8.18 1.83
C ARG A 469 -26.43 -8.54 1.60
N GLU A 470 -26.77 -9.13 0.47
CA GLU A 470 -28.11 -9.73 0.24
C GLU A 470 -28.32 -10.98 1.12
N HIS A 471 -27.25 -11.72 1.45
CA HIS A 471 -27.28 -12.92 2.30
C HIS A 471 -26.97 -12.61 3.77
N ASN A 472 -26.04 -11.72 4.01
CA ASN A 472 -25.65 -11.25 5.34
C ASN A 472 -25.44 -9.72 5.31
N PRO A 473 -26.38 -8.91 5.83
CA PRO A 473 -26.26 -7.44 5.81
C PRO A 473 -24.99 -6.90 6.46
N ASN A 474 -24.35 -7.68 7.32
CA ASN A 474 -23.09 -7.35 7.99
C ASN A 474 -21.87 -7.94 7.29
N ALA A 475 -22.00 -8.50 6.09
CA ALA A 475 -20.88 -9.04 5.34
C ALA A 475 -19.84 -7.98 5.04
N TYR A 476 -18.57 -8.39 5.07
CA TYR A 476 -17.40 -7.52 4.87
C TYR A 476 -16.33 -8.21 4.03
N LEU A 477 -15.44 -7.39 3.50
CA LEU A 477 -14.26 -7.84 2.76
C LEU A 477 -12.99 -7.44 3.48
N MET A 478 -11.93 -8.21 3.29
CA MET A 478 -10.56 -7.93 3.68
C MET A 478 -9.65 -8.13 2.46
N THR A 479 -8.52 -7.45 2.40
CA THR A 479 -7.50 -7.72 1.38
C THR A 479 -6.13 -7.98 1.99
N GLU A 480 -5.30 -8.68 1.23
CA GLU A 480 -3.88 -8.67 1.45
C GLU A 480 -3.32 -7.30 1.02
N ASN A 481 -2.58 -6.65 1.94
CA ASN A 481 -1.98 -5.33 1.79
C ASN A 481 -2.97 -4.17 1.54
N CYS A 482 -2.41 -2.97 1.36
CA CYS A 482 -3.12 -1.70 1.26
C CYS A 482 -3.29 -1.30 -0.21
N GLY A 483 -4.46 -0.76 -0.53
CA GLY A 483 -4.71 -0.03 -1.76
C GLY A 483 -5.76 1.03 -1.46
N ASP A 484 -5.45 2.30 -1.68
CA ASP A 484 -6.32 3.41 -1.29
C ASP A 484 -7.71 3.31 -1.88
N ILE A 485 -7.83 3.09 -3.22
CA ILE A 485 -9.13 2.98 -3.89
C ILE A 485 -9.91 1.73 -3.48
N TYR A 486 -9.23 0.67 -3.02
CA TYR A 486 -9.87 -0.55 -2.54
C TYR A 486 -10.43 -0.41 -1.12
N GLY A 487 -9.86 0.52 -0.33
CA GLY A 487 -10.30 0.83 1.02
C GLY A 487 -11.78 1.21 1.14
N SER A 488 -12.40 1.72 0.06
CA SER A 488 -13.84 2.03 0.01
C SER A 488 -14.76 0.80 0.09
N TYR A 489 -14.20 -0.41 -0.07
CA TYR A 489 -14.98 -1.66 -0.10
C TYR A 489 -14.51 -2.68 0.93
N THR A 490 -13.32 -2.49 1.50
CA THR A 490 -12.71 -3.44 2.42
C THR A 490 -12.73 -2.91 3.85
N TRP A 491 -13.15 -3.73 4.80
CA TRP A 491 -13.05 -3.39 6.22
C TRP A 491 -11.60 -3.16 6.65
N SER A 492 -10.68 -4.03 6.20
CA SER A 492 -9.29 -3.97 6.63
C SER A 492 -8.32 -4.48 5.59
N ASN A 493 -7.08 -4.01 5.72
CA ASN A 493 -5.95 -4.32 4.87
C ASN A 493 -4.86 -4.99 5.69
N LEU A 494 -4.44 -6.19 5.30
CA LEU A 494 -3.32 -6.87 5.97
C LEU A 494 -2.00 -6.23 5.56
N THR A 495 -1.30 -5.63 6.51
CA THR A 495 0.07 -5.16 6.29
C THR A 495 1.08 -6.24 6.65
N TRP A 496 2.06 -6.42 5.80
CA TRP A 496 3.15 -7.37 6.04
C TRP A 496 4.15 -6.79 7.06
N ASN A 497 4.82 -7.67 7.80
CA ASN A 497 6.00 -7.32 8.57
C ASN A 497 7.24 -7.88 7.86
N GLY A 498 7.82 -7.08 6.98
CA GLY A 498 9.13 -7.34 6.39
C GLY A 498 10.24 -6.96 7.37
N ALA A 499 11.35 -7.66 7.31
CA ALA A 499 12.54 -7.32 8.10
C ALA A 499 13.63 -6.66 7.25
N ASP A 500 13.49 -6.72 5.93
CA ASP A 500 14.58 -6.47 5.01
C ASP A 500 14.44 -5.18 4.20
N TYR A 501 13.40 -4.35 4.47
CA TYR A 501 13.17 -3.09 3.78
C TYR A 501 12.66 -2.00 4.74
N ASP A 502 12.72 -0.75 4.31
CA ASP A 502 12.44 0.44 5.09
C ASP A 502 10.93 0.67 5.27
N GLU A 503 10.22 -0.35 5.79
CA GLU A 503 8.79 -0.26 6.06
C GLU A 503 8.47 0.92 6.96
N PHE A 504 7.54 1.73 6.54
CA PHE A 504 7.07 2.90 7.26
C PHE A 504 5.55 3.03 7.14
N TYR A 505 4.82 2.20 7.89
CA TYR A 505 3.36 2.09 7.82
C TYR A 505 2.61 3.36 8.21
N GLN A 506 3.30 4.29 8.87
CA GLN A 506 2.77 5.60 9.21
C GLN A 506 2.26 6.36 7.99
N VAL A 507 2.87 6.18 6.83
CA VAL A 507 2.47 6.87 5.59
C VAL A 507 1.02 6.58 5.26
N PHE A 508 0.62 5.30 5.20
CA PHE A 508 -0.75 4.90 4.89
C PHE A 508 -1.71 5.24 6.03
N SER A 509 -1.31 5.00 7.29
CA SER A 509 -2.12 5.31 8.47
C SER A 509 -2.40 6.81 8.61
N TYR A 510 -1.42 7.66 8.32
CA TYR A 510 -1.59 9.11 8.36
C TYR A 510 -2.43 9.64 7.20
N THR A 511 -2.23 9.08 6.01
CA THR A 511 -3.00 9.46 4.82
C THR A 511 -4.47 9.04 4.96
N PHE A 512 -4.73 7.85 5.52
CA PHE A 512 -6.06 7.25 5.62
C PHE A 512 -6.32 6.71 7.04
N PRO A 513 -6.49 7.60 8.04
CA PRO A 513 -6.72 7.18 9.42
C PRO A 513 -8.05 6.43 9.63
N GLU A 514 -8.97 6.49 8.66
CA GLU A 514 -10.25 5.78 8.68
C GLU A 514 -10.14 4.32 8.20
N PHE A 515 -9.06 3.98 7.48
CA PHE A 515 -8.85 2.62 6.97
C PHE A 515 -8.14 1.77 8.00
N THR A 516 -8.76 0.67 8.36
CA THR A 516 -8.23 -0.27 9.36
C THR A 516 -7.09 -1.08 8.76
N GLN A 517 -5.94 -1.07 9.42
CA GLN A 517 -4.83 -1.96 9.09
C GLN A 517 -4.76 -3.14 10.05
N VAL A 518 -4.33 -4.28 9.55
CA VAL A 518 -4.08 -5.51 10.30
C VAL A 518 -2.59 -5.82 10.22
N ASN A 519 -1.90 -5.91 11.36
CA ASN A 519 -0.50 -6.31 11.40
C ASN A 519 -0.34 -7.77 11.77
N MET A 520 0.58 -8.45 11.13
CA MET A 520 1.02 -9.77 11.56
C MET A 520 1.76 -9.67 12.89
N VAL A 521 1.11 -10.13 13.97
CA VAL A 521 1.66 -10.21 15.32
C VAL A 521 1.94 -11.69 15.63
N ASN A 522 2.95 -12.23 14.95
CA ASN A 522 3.37 -13.61 15.10
C ASN A 522 4.89 -13.70 15.28
N PRO A 523 5.39 -14.67 16.07
CA PRO A 523 6.82 -14.97 16.07
C PRO A 523 7.32 -15.22 14.64
N ARG A 524 8.44 -14.59 14.28
CA ARG A 524 9.04 -14.74 12.94
C ARG A 524 9.81 -16.04 12.87
N SER A 525 9.13 -17.15 12.64
CA SER A 525 9.67 -18.52 12.67
C SER A 525 10.82 -18.77 11.67
N TRP A 526 10.98 -17.92 10.66
CA TRP A 526 12.08 -17.96 9.70
C TRP A 526 13.39 -17.38 10.26
N GLU A 527 13.35 -16.58 11.35
CA GLU A 527 14.56 -16.11 12.05
C GLU A 527 15.09 -17.22 12.97
N PRO A 528 16.28 -17.78 12.69
CA PRO A 528 16.79 -18.93 13.42
C PRO A 528 17.31 -18.54 14.82
N ASP A 529 17.75 -17.28 15.02
CA ASP A 529 18.23 -16.79 16.30
C ASP A 529 17.03 -16.47 17.23
N PRO A 530 16.87 -17.20 18.37
CA PRO A 530 15.77 -16.96 19.29
C PRO A 530 15.72 -15.56 19.88
N ASP A 531 16.88 -14.96 20.21
CA ASP A 531 16.93 -13.64 20.83
C ASP A 531 16.51 -12.55 19.83
N LYS A 532 17.02 -12.64 18.60
CA LYS A 532 16.62 -11.76 17.51
C LYS A 532 15.14 -11.94 17.14
N ARG A 533 14.66 -13.18 17.05
CA ARG A 533 13.24 -13.48 16.82
C ARG A 533 12.34 -12.87 17.88
N ASN A 534 12.73 -12.99 19.16
CA ASN A 534 12.00 -12.41 20.28
C ASN A 534 12.01 -10.88 20.27
N ALA A 535 13.14 -10.25 19.91
CA ALA A 535 13.25 -8.81 19.76
C ALA A 535 12.33 -8.30 18.64
N LEU A 536 12.37 -8.93 17.47
CA LEU A 536 11.49 -8.61 16.34
C LEU A 536 10.01 -8.78 16.71
N PHE A 537 9.67 -9.84 17.42
CA PHE A 537 8.29 -10.08 17.84
C PHE A 537 7.79 -9.04 18.86
N ARG A 538 8.63 -8.61 19.81
CA ARG A 538 8.30 -7.48 20.70
C ARG A 538 8.05 -6.20 19.93
N SER A 539 8.90 -5.91 18.94
CA SER A 539 8.76 -4.74 18.08
C SER A 539 7.46 -4.78 17.26
N ASP A 540 7.11 -5.94 16.69
CA ASP A 540 5.86 -6.12 15.95
C ASP A 540 4.61 -5.91 16.82
N ILE A 541 4.62 -6.43 18.06
CA ILE A 541 3.54 -6.21 19.04
C ILE A 541 3.38 -4.71 19.32
N GLN A 542 4.49 -4.03 19.63
CA GLN A 542 4.44 -2.61 19.98
C GLN A 542 4.01 -1.75 18.80
N ARG A 543 4.55 -2.00 17.61
CA ARG A 543 4.14 -1.28 16.39
C ARG A 543 2.63 -1.40 16.14
N ALA A 544 2.06 -2.59 16.30
CA ALA A 544 0.62 -2.79 16.13
C ALA A 544 -0.21 -1.99 17.15
N VAL A 545 0.28 -1.85 18.40
CA VAL A 545 -0.37 -0.98 19.41
C VAL A 545 -0.23 0.49 19.05
N LEU A 546 0.98 0.95 18.74
CA LEU A 546 1.29 2.35 18.47
C LEU A 546 0.51 2.88 17.25
N LEU A 547 0.32 2.04 16.23
CA LEU A 547 -0.45 2.38 15.03
C LEU A 547 -1.96 2.10 15.16
N GLY A 548 -2.41 1.60 16.32
CA GLY A 548 -3.83 1.26 16.51
C GLY A 548 -4.32 0.10 15.65
N ASN A 549 -3.42 -0.73 15.13
CA ASN A 549 -3.73 -1.81 14.20
C ASN A 549 -4.38 -3.01 14.87
N ILE A 550 -5.07 -3.83 14.06
CA ILE A 550 -5.62 -5.12 14.49
C ILE A 550 -4.51 -6.16 14.50
N PHE A 551 -4.47 -6.98 15.55
CA PHE A 551 -3.52 -8.07 15.70
C PHE A 551 -3.95 -9.30 14.90
N TRP A 552 -3.10 -9.74 13.98
CA TRP A 552 -3.24 -11.01 13.28
C TRP A 552 -2.38 -12.05 14.00
N MET A 553 -3.03 -12.95 14.75
CA MET A 553 -2.36 -13.83 15.71
C MET A 553 -2.60 -15.32 15.38
N GLY A 554 -1.53 -16.08 15.21
CA GLY A 554 -1.60 -17.53 15.00
C GLY A 554 -1.72 -18.30 16.32
N LEU A 555 -2.78 -18.07 17.10
CA LEU A 555 -2.95 -18.60 18.46
C LEU A 555 -2.97 -20.14 18.50
N THR A 556 -3.49 -20.78 17.46
CA THR A 556 -3.59 -22.24 17.35
C THR A 556 -2.39 -22.89 16.65
N SER A 557 -1.41 -22.10 16.21
CA SER A 557 -0.23 -22.56 15.47
C SER A 557 1.06 -22.00 16.07
N ARG A 558 1.58 -20.90 15.53
CA ARG A 558 2.91 -20.35 15.85
C ARG A 558 3.09 -19.94 17.30
N PHE A 559 2.03 -19.46 17.96
CA PHE A 559 2.08 -19.13 19.39
C PHE A 559 2.23 -20.33 20.31
N LYS A 560 1.99 -21.56 19.82
CA LYS A 560 2.19 -22.79 20.61
C LYS A 560 3.64 -23.24 20.68
N THR A 561 4.42 -22.96 19.64
CA THR A 561 5.75 -23.51 19.44
C THR A 561 6.86 -22.47 19.53
N ASP A 562 6.60 -21.24 19.12
CA ASP A 562 7.63 -20.21 18.97
C ASP A 562 7.40 -19.05 19.95
N ALA A 563 8.50 -18.53 20.54
CA ALA A 563 8.50 -17.41 21.48
C ALA A 563 7.46 -17.58 22.62
N VAL A 564 7.36 -18.79 23.17
CA VAL A 564 6.37 -19.16 24.21
C VAL A 564 6.49 -18.26 25.45
N GLU A 565 7.70 -17.83 25.80
CA GLU A 565 8.01 -16.93 26.90
C GLU A 565 7.44 -15.52 26.71
N LEU A 566 7.13 -15.11 25.50
CA LEU A 566 6.49 -13.81 25.20
C LEU A 566 4.95 -13.87 25.19
N ARG A 567 4.35 -15.04 25.35
CA ARG A 567 2.86 -15.17 25.41
C ARG A 567 2.21 -14.28 26.48
N PRO A 568 2.74 -14.21 27.73
CA PRO A 568 2.18 -13.30 28.74
C PRO A 568 2.23 -11.83 28.32
N TYR A 569 3.35 -11.40 27.73
CA TYR A 569 3.51 -10.04 27.22
C TYR A 569 2.55 -9.74 26.07
N ALA A 570 2.47 -10.63 25.06
CA ALA A 570 1.55 -10.48 23.95
C ALA A 570 0.09 -10.40 24.40
N ARG A 571 -0.29 -11.18 25.43
CA ARG A 571 -1.63 -11.13 26.01
C ARG A 571 -1.89 -9.79 26.71
N GLN A 572 -0.97 -9.30 27.52
CA GLN A 572 -1.09 -7.99 28.17
C GLN A 572 -1.17 -6.86 27.14
N ALA A 573 -0.37 -6.91 26.08
CA ALA A 573 -0.40 -5.92 25.01
C ALA A 573 -1.75 -5.94 24.26
N LEU A 574 -2.34 -7.11 24.04
CA LEU A 574 -3.67 -7.23 23.45
C LEU A 574 -4.77 -6.67 24.38
N GLU A 575 -4.69 -6.93 25.70
CA GLU A 575 -5.61 -6.31 26.65
C GLU A 575 -5.46 -4.79 26.69
N PHE A 576 -4.24 -4.29 26.72
CA PHE A 576 -3.93 -2.87 26.62
C PHE A 576 -4.54 -2.27 25.33
N ARG A 577 -4.34 -2.95 24.18
CA ARG A 577 -4.92 -2.54 22.89
C ARG A 577 -6.45 -2.46 22.92
N ARG A 578 -7.14 -3.37 23.64
CA ARG A 578 -8.60 -3.33 23.80
C ARG A 578 -9.04 -2.12 24.63
N HIS A 579 -8.34 -1.84 25.71
CA HIS A 579 -8.67 -0.71 26.56
C HIS A 579 -8.54 0.62 25.85
N ILE A 580 -7.49 0.82 25.05
CA ILE A 580 -7.31 2.06 24.29
C ILE A 580 -8.26 2.16 23.09
N GLN A 581 -8.99 1.09 22.71
CA GLN A 581 -9.91 1.11 21.56
C GLN A 581 -11.02 2.14 21.72
N GLU A 582 -11.49 2.40 22.93
CA GLU A 582 -12.51 3.42 23.18
C GLU A 582 -12.04 4.81 22.75
N TYR A 583 -10.73 5.11 22.94
CA TYR A 583 -10.12 6.37 22.49
C TYR A 583 -9.83 6.35 21.00
N LEU A 584 -9.23 5.27 20.48
CA LEU A 584 -8.89 5.16 19.06
C LEU A 584 -10.12 5.20 18.14
N SER A 585 -11.28 4.72 18.62
CA SER A 585 -12.52 4.74 17.83
C SER A 585 -13.05 6.15 17.51
N ILE A 586 -12.59 7.15 18.23
CA ILE A 586 -12.96 8.57 18.08
C ILE A 586 -11.73 9.44 17.82
N ALA A 587 -10.59 8.86 17.49
CA ALA A 587 -9.34 9.56 17.29
C ALA A 587 -8.93 9.63 15.82
N ARG A 588 -8.17 10.67 15.50
CA ARG A 588 -7.42 10.81 14.25
C ARG A 588 -5.94 10.56 14.53
N PHE A 589 -5.31 9.72 13.78
CA PHE A 589 -3.87 9.50 13.83
C PHE A 589 -3.11 10.72 13.31
N VAL A 590 -2.15 11.23 14.07
CA VAL A 590 -1.32 12.39 13.72
C VAL A 590 0.18 12.11 13.82
N ASP A 591 0.55 10.82 13.93
CA ASP A 591 1.92 10.32 13.96
C ASP A 591 2.75 10.98 15.06
N ASP A 592 3.89 11.58 14.74
CA ASP A 592 4.82 12.22 15.68
C ASP A 592 4.61 13.74 15.81
N ALA A 593 3.48 14.27 15.36
CA ALA A 593 3.23 15.73 15.23
C ALA A 593 3.54 16.56 16.50
N TYR A 594 3.46 15.95 17.67
CA TYR A 594 3.67 16.64 18.98
C TYR A 594 4.91 16.17 19.72
N ILE A 595 5.70 15.28 19.12
CA ILE A 595 6.93 14.73 19.73
C ILE A 595 8.08 15.67 19.42
N THR A 596 8.76 16.15 20.47
CA THR A 596 9.94 17.03 20.32
C THR A 596 11.24 16.24 20.44
N ASP A 597 11.26 15.21 21.26
CA ASP A 597 12.38 14.28 21.42
C ASP A 597 11.90 12.95 22.02
N ILE A 598 12.62 11.87 21.71
CA ILE A 598 12.39 10.54 22.28
C ILE A 598 13.71 9.80 22.41
N THR A 599 13.85 8.98 23.44
CA THR A 599 15.02 8.12 23.62
C THR A 599 15.21 7.18 22.43
N GLU A 600 16.45 7.08 21.94
CA GLU A 600 16.82 6.19 20.83
C GLU A 600 16.38 4.74 21.09
N GLY A 601 15.86 4.07 20.06
CA GLY A 601 15.29 2.73 20.12
C GLY A 601 13.87 2.65 20.67
N CYS A 602 13.32 3.76 21.20
CA CYS A 602 11.90 3.89 21.57
C CYS A 602 11.09 4.50 20.44
N ALA A 603 9.76 4.31 20.49
CA ALA A 603 8.83 4.92 19.55
C ALA A 603 7.60 5.47 20.27
N ALA A 604 7.01 6.52 19.74
CA ALA A 604 5.73 7.04 20.21
C ALA A 604 4.88 7.53 19.04
N THR A 605 3.56 7.57 19.27
CA THR A 605 2.59 8.08 18.31
C THR A 605 1.54 8.93 19.00
N CYS A 606 1.03 9.93 18.30
CA CYS A 606 0.04 10.87 18.79
C CYS A 606 -1.29 10.72 18.04
N TRP A 607 -2.37 10.97 18.78
CA TRP A 607 -3.75 10.86 18.30
C TRP A 607 -4.58 12.01 18.83
N GLU A 608 -5.36 12.64 17.96
CA GLU A 608 -6.33 13.68 18.33
C GLU A 608 -7.72 13.08 18.46
N LEU A 609 -8.33 13.17 19.62
CA LEU A 609 -9.69 12.71 19.86
C LEU A 609 -10.71 13.76 19.43
N GLN A 610 -11.87 13.33 18.96
CA GLN A 610 -12.96 14.22 18.53
C GLN A 610 -13.51 15.11 19.66
N ASP A 611 -13.31 14.72 20.91
CA ASP A 611 -13.67 15.49 22.10
C ASP A 611 -12.60 16.50 22.56
N GLY A 612 -11.53 16.66 21.79
CA GLY A 612 -10.45 17.60 22.00
C GLY A 612 -9.29 17.09 22.87
N ARG A 613 -9.37 15.88 23.41
CA ARG A 613 -8.26 15.23 24.13
C ARG A 613 -7.16 14.76 23.17
N TYR A 614 -5.97 14.48 23.73
CA TYR A 614 -4.84 13.91 23.00
C TYR A 614 -4.43 12.60 23.65
N LEU A 615 -4.27 11.56 22.86
CA LEU A 615 -3.69 10.28 23.28
C LEU A 615 -2.30 10.15 22.70
N VAL A 616 -1.32 9.84 23.55
CA VAL A 616 0.05 9.51 23.15
C VAL A 616 0.35 8.10 23.60
N LEU A 617 0.79 7.26 22.66
CA LEU A 617 1.19 5.89 22.91
C LEU A 617 2.70 5.78 22.78
N CYS A 618 3.36 5.17 23.78
CA CYS A 618 4.82 5.01 23.84
C CYS A 618 5.18 3.54 23.88
N GLY A 619 6.22 3.14 23.13
CA GLY A 619 6.78 1.80 23.09
C GLY A 619 8.27 1.79 23.40
N ASN A 620 8.70 0.84 24.24
CA ASN A 620 10.10 0.59 24.63
C ASN A 620 10.42 -0.90 24.38
N PRO A 621 10.76 -1.30 23.13
CA PRO A 621 10.91 -2.70 22.75
C PRO A 621 12.10 -3.38 23.43
N GLU A 622 13.15 -2.66 23.71
CA GLU A 622 14.36 -3.18 24.36
C GLU A 622 14.28 -3.17 25.88
N ASN A 623 13.21 -2.60 26.45
CA ASN A 623 13.02 -2.43 27.88
C ASN A 623 14.14 -1.60 28.54
N ALA A 624 14.58 -0.53 27.87
CA ALA A 624 15.56 0.39 28.41
C ALA A 624 15.10 0.94 29.78
N VAL A 625 15.99 0.95 30.75
CA VAL A 625 15.67 1.38 32.13
C VAL A 625 15.36 2.88 32.17
N VAL A 626 16.00 3.66 31.28
CA VAL A 626 15.77 5.09 31.14
C VAL A 626 15.23 5.33 29.73
N ALA A 627 13.99 5.73 29.65
CA ALA A 627 13.36 6.17 28.42
C ALA A 627 12.55 7.43 28.70
N SER A 628 12.71 8.45 27.89
CA SER A 628 12.03 9.73 28.02
C SER A 628 11.41 10.18 26.72
N LEU A 629 10.36 11.00 26.84
CA LEU A 629 9.61 11.59 25.75
C LEU A 629 9.41 13.07 26.03
N GLY A 630 9.76 13.94 25.08
CA GLY A 630 9.39 15.34 25.04
C GLY A 630 8.16 15.54 24.17
N LEU A 631 7.22 16.36 24.64
CA LEU A 631 5.98 16.69 23.92
C LEU A 631 5.73 18.19 23.92
N GLN A 632 5.22 18.71 22.80
CA GLN A 632 4.64 20.03 22.67
C GLN A 632 3.25 19.89 22.08
N LEU A 633 2.21 19.99 22.91
CA LEU A 633 0.82 19.87 22.49
C LEU A 633 0.29 21.19 21.93
N PRO A 634 -0.68 21.18 20.98
CA PRO A 634 -1.19 22.38 20.34
C PRO A 634 -2.04 23.25 21.28
N LEU A 635 -2.55 22.67 22.37
CA LEU A 635 -3.34 23.34 23.39
C LEU A 635 -2.76 23.07 24.78
N ARG A 636 -2.91 24.05 25.67
CA ARG A 636 -2.58 23.87 27.08
C ARG A 636 -3.49 22.81 27.71
N CYS A 637 -2.90 21.83 28.36
CA CYS A 637 -3.62 20.77 29.03
C CYS A 637 -3.62 20.99 30.56
N SER A 638 -4.69 20.57 31.23
CA SER A 638 -4.82 20.61 32.71
C SER A 638 -4.01 19.54 33.41
N GLY A 639 -3.62 18.51 32.65
CA GLY A 639 -2.87 17.34 33.11
C GLY A 639 -3.07 16.17 32.18
N TYR A 640 -2.62 14.99 32.62
CA TYR A 640 -2.77 13.75 31.88
C TYR A 640 -3.03 12.56 32.79
N THR A 641 -3.62 11.51 32.20
CA THR A 641 -3.72 10.19 32.83
C THR A 641 -2.76 9.24 32.14
N ARG A 642 -1.90 8.59 32.92
CA ARG A 642 -0.96 7.54 32.47
C ARG A 642 -1.59 6.17 32.67
N TYR A 643 -1.45 5.31 31.69
CA TYR A 643 -1.83 3.90 31.70
C TYR A 643 -0.59 3.05 31.48
N ASP A 644 -0.29 2.13 32.40
CA ASP A 644 0.76 1.13 32.20
C ASP A 644 0.25 -0.08 31.40
N LEU A 645 1.13 -1.00 31.08
CA LEU A 645 0.81 -2.22 30.33
C LEU A 645 -0.27 -3.09 31.01
N ALA A 646 -0.37 -3.05 32.34
CA ALA A 646 -1.39 -3.76 33.13
C ALA A 646 -2.67 -2.95 33.31
N TRP A 647 -2.78 -1.79 32.64
CA TRP A 647 -3.90 -0.86 32.70
C TRP A 647 -4.09 -0.20 34.09
N HIS A 648 -3.04 -0.13 34.90
CA HIS A 648 -3.09 0.73 36.07
C HIS A 648 -3.05 2.19 35.65
N THR A 649 -3.79 3.02 36.37
CA THR A 649 -3.93 4.44 36.05
C THR A 649 -3.27 5.32 37.09
N GLN A 650 -2.60 6.38 36.63
CA GLN A 650 -2.07 7.44 37.47
C GLN A 650 -2.37 8.80 36.85
N ALA A 651 -3.04 9.67 37.61
CA ALA A 651 -3.38 11.01 37.15
C ALA A 651 -2.33 12.03 37.62
N PHE A 652 -1.96 12.94 36.74
CA PHE A 652 -1.04 14.04 37.00
C PHE A 652 -1.75 15.36 36.67
N SER A 653 -1.70 16.31 37.61
CA SER A 653 -2.30 17.64 37.47
C SER A 653 -1.17 18.67 37.31
N GLU A 654 -0.65 18.78 36.10
CA GLU A 654 0.40 19.74 35.72
C GLU A 654 -0.07 20.52 34.49
N PRO A 655 -0.66 21.71 34.68
CA PRO A 655 -1.12 22.49 33.54
C PRO A 655 0.04 23.01 32.69
N ALA A 656 0.21 22.44 31.50
CA ALA A 656 1.29 22.78 30.57
C ALA A 656 0.88 22.58 29.10
N GLU A 657 1.71 23.06 28.20
CA GLU A 657 1.71 22.74 26.77
C GLU A 657 2.90 21.83 26.42
N ASN A 658 4.01 21.99 27.19
CA ASN A 658 5.22 21.23 27.03
C ASN A 658 5.37 20.24 28.18
N PHE A 659 5.64 18.98 27.86
CA PHE A 659 5.82 17.92 28.84
C PHE A 659 7.12 17.19 28.56
N ARG A 660 7.82 16.80 29.64
CA ARG A 660 8.91 15.83 29.59
C ARG A 660 8.55 14.68 30.53
N LEU A 661 8.49 13.48 29.97
CA LEU A 661 7.92 12.31 30.63
C LEU A 661 8.92 11.15 30.58
N ASP A 662 9.09 10.47 31.72
CA ASP A 662 9.87 9.25 31.79
C ASP A 662 8.94 8.04 31.74
N PHE A 663 9.29 7.06 30.91
CA PHE A 663 8.56 5.79 30.78
C PHE A 663 9.51 4.57 30.74
N GLY A 664 10.71 4.73 31.29
CA GLY A 664 11.72 3.67 31.37
C GLY A 664 11.23 2.45 32.16
N GLY A 665 11.70 1.27 31.76
CA GLY A 665 11.31 -0.02 32.35
C GLY A 665 9.93 -0.53 31.92
N GLU A 666 9.08 0.30 31.34
CA GLU A 666 7.77 -0.08 30.83
C GLU A 666 7.81 -0.28 29.32
N ARG A 667 7.20 -1.35 28.83
CA ARG A 667 7.24 -1.68 27.38
C ARG A 667 6.19 -0.98 26.55
N LEU A 668 5.03 -0.67 27.14
CA LEU A 668 3.95 0.10 26.53
C LEU A 668 3.34 1.02 27.57
N VAL A 669 3.14 2.26 27.19
CA VAL A 669 2.50 3.30 28.02
C VAL A 669 1.51 4.09 27.18
N GLY A 670 0.35 4.37 27.73
CA GLY A 670 -0.63 5.31 27.18
C GLY A 670 -0.71 6.57 28.03
N LEU A 671 -0.75 7.73 27.39
CA LEU A 671 -0.85 9.04 28.03
C LEU A 671 -2.06 9.77 27.44
N LEU A 672 -3.07 10.03 28.26
CA LEU A 672 -4.28 10.74 27.83
C LEU A 672 -4.30 12.15 28.43
N PHE A 673 -4.12 13.16 27.59
CA PHE A 673 -4.06 14.57 27.94
C PHE A 673 -5.44 15.23 27.84
N GLN A 674 -5.74 16.11 28.79
CA GLN A 674 -6.99 16.86 28.85
C GLN A 674 -6.73 18.35 28.65
N PRO A 675 -7.20 18.98 27.56
CA PRO A 675 -7.14 20.42 27.39
C PRO A 675 -7.84 21.19 28.53
N VAL A 676 -7.38 22.41 28.80
CA VAL A 676 -7.97 23.30 29.82
C VAL A 676 -9.33 23.80 29.38
#